data_50c0a479252adc693ae1c431c5f78b35
#
_entry.id   50c0a479252adc693ae1c431c5f78b35
#
_cell.length_a   1.000
_cell.length_b   1.000
_cell.length_c   1.000
_cell.angle_alpha   90.00
_cell.angle_beta   90.00
_cell.angle_gamma   90.00
#
_symmetry.space_group_name_H-M   'P 1'
#
loop_
_entity.id
_entity.type
_entity.pdbx_description
1 polymer ?
#
loop_
_entity_poly.entity_id
_entity_poly.type
_entity_poly.pdbx_seq_one_letter_code
_entity_poly.pdbx_strand_id
1 'polypeptide(L)'
;MKYTFTILLFLCLFNALAQSDTLEVNINLPAITQALTATPHEINAGIGQSSKSEQIIYLPYEGGELKPFKLIEYDILPVELRKEIKTYYGQMLDDPSVGCRLTLANGEIRVSLLSASGNIIIEKNKESSSSSAYWVYEAEQNFPECNVEEYHQKKQSPGAGNAIMFTSHGTQLRTYRLALLITNSFYTAGGGNDAAVNAYVASTINNINGLFEKEIAVRLTLVSPNNPVSANIFYNYGGSTDLTSVITENDTRFGNANFDVGHLLLPTGGGVAFVGVVCNSTYKGGARSGVSPASILVFAHELGHQFAAGHTFNGNDGGNCGPGNRMDNDSYEPGSGNTIMSYANLCNPGSFNITGGKVPYFHTHSQTTMIAHITTRPVGCGVVSNTSNSAPVVTTSSTVTIPLNTPFSLTGSATDSDNDPLTYTWEQYNLATVSDRARLGNTANTSGISAVNSTTAPLFRTTQTTDGTRSFPDIAYVLNDANNPPDNAGEDLPNVGRTMNFRLTARDNKNGGGGVGFSSTDVVVDGGSGPFQVSSQNAATLWINNGTNTADITWDVNGTDEAPLNTANVKISFSTDGGATFPVIIAATTPNNGLFNYAIPNVATTQGRIKVEAIGNVYFDINNVNITISSICSPEVSNITPVTTIDDSPGGANLNLVQTSYGAAITSLSGSVESTDEASNLVFSNSGSCSGPSNANKYDLFEFYVSNSGDYTFTHSGPFGLIMNLYSNSYDKNSVCTNWLASSGSSTGGDVSLSYSLTKNLTPGKYVITISSFSNDLPSLPSAYTISNTGGTINE
;
A
#
# COMPACT_ATOMS: atom_id res chain seq x y z
N MET A 1 -16.58 -61.48 -1.51
CA MET A 1 -15.92 -60.36 -2.17
C MET A 1 -16.72 -59.07 -1.90
N LYS A 2 -16.31 -58.31 -0.93
CA LYS A 2 -16.88 -56.98 -0.62
C LYS A 2 -15.88 -55.94 -1.09
N TYR A 3 -16.30 -55.13 -2.05
CA TYR A 3 -15.52 -53.96 -2.48
C TYR A 3 -15.89 -52.78 -1.56
N THR A 4 -14.88 -52.28 -0.83
CA THR A 4 -14.97 -51.06 -0.05
C THR A 4 -14.57 -49.91 -0.96
N PHE A 5 -15.49 -49.00 -1.24
CA PHE A 5 -15.24 -47.73 -1.94
C PHE A 5 -14.74 -46.70 -0.91
N THR A 6 -13.48 -46.31 -1.04
CA THR A 6 -12.90 -45.22 -0.26
C THR A 6 -13.15 -43.94 -1.08
N ILE A 7 -14.04 -43.07 -0.59
CA ILE A 7 -14.22 -41.71 -1.14
C ILE A 7 -13.10 -40.84 -0.61
N LEU A 8 -12.21 -40.44 -1.47
CA LEU A 8 -11.18 -39.44 -1.20
C LEU A 8 -11.83 -38.06 -1.32
N LEU A 9 -12.08 -37.42 -0.21
CA LEU A 9 -12.59 -36.05 -0.15
C LEU A 9 -11.42 -35.11 -0.42
N PHE A 10 -11.36 -34.55 -1.64
CA PHE A 10 -10.48 -33.45 -1.97
C PHE A 10 -11.05 -32.17 -1.32
N LEU A 11 -10.47 -31.74 -0.21
CA LEU A 11 -10.66 -30.39 0.30
C LEU A 11 -9.91 -29.43 -0.63
N CYS A 12 -10.62 -28.81 -1.56
CA CYS A 12 -10.17 -27.59 -2.20
C CYS A 12 -10.18 -26.46 -1.14
N LEU A 13 -9.02 -26.15 -0.60
CA LEU A 13 -8.78 -24.88 0.07
C LEU A 13 -8.89 -23.77 -1.00
N PHE A 14 -10.07 -23.17 -1.08
CA PHE A 14 -10.22 -21.88 -1.73
C PHE A 14 -9.43 -20.88 -0.89
N ASN A 15 -8.24 -20.50 -1.35
CA ASN A 15 -7.67 -19.23 -0.99
C ASN A 15 -8.66 -18.18 -1.50
N ALA A 16 -9.33 -17.51 -0.59
CA ALA A 16 -10.05 -16.28 -0.90
C ALA A 16 -8.99 -15.24 -1.29
N LEU A 17 -8.68 -15.17 -2.57
CA LEU A 17 -8.10 -13.99 -3.19
C LEU A 17 -9.11 -12.88 -2.89
N ALA A 18 -8.64 -11.78 -2.34
CA ALA A 18 -9.43 -10.57 -2.18
C ALA A 18 -9.99 -10.22 -3.57
N GLN A 19 -11.26 -10.48 -3.76
CA GLN A 19 -11.99 -10.11 -4.94
C GLN A 19 -12.11 -8.59 -4.84
N SER A 20 -11.51 -7.85 -5.77
CA SER A 20 -11.74 -6.41 -5.88
C SER A 20 -13.25 -6.22 -5.94
N ASP A 21 -13.80 -5.41 -5.03
CA ASP A 21 -15.24 -5.18 -4.92
C ASP A 21 -15.73 -4.52 -6.22
N THR A 22 -16.26 -5.34 -7.13
CA THR A 22 -16.91 -4.85 -8.35
C THR A 22 -18.29 -4.34 -7.97
N LEU A 23 -18.51 -3.04 -8.16
CA LEU A 23 -19.75 -2.38 -7.82
C LEU A 23 -20.60 -2.14 -9.08
N GLU A 24 -21.88 -2.55 -9.06
CA GLU A 24 -22.83 -2.14 -10.09
C GLU A 24 -23.43 -0.77 -9.73
N VAL A 25 -23.36 0.17 -10.66
CA VAL A 25 -23.95 1.51 -10.54
C VAL A 25 -24.87 1.83 -11.71
N ASN A 26 -25.85 2.70 -11.48
CA ASN A 26 -26.68 3.22 -12.56
C ASN A 26 -26.17 4.59 -13.02
N ILE A 27 -25.79 4.71 -14.28
CA ILE A 27 -25.29 5.94 -14.90
C ILE A 27 -26.39 6.61 -15.71
N ASN A 28 -26.58 7.91 -15.51
CA ASN A 28 -27.46 8.73 -16.36
C ASN A 28 -26.71 9.11 -17.65
N LEU A 29 -26.60 8.14 -18.56
CA LEU A 29 -25.87 8.29 -19.82
C LEU A 29 -26.39 9.43 -20.69
N PRO A 30 -27.70 9.70 -20.83
CA PRO A 30 -28.21 10.86 -21.58
C PRO A 30 -27.66 12.19 -21.05
N ALA A 31 -27.64 12.39 -19.72
CA ALA A 31 -27.10 13.61 -19.11
C ALA A 31 -25.61 13.76 -19.36
N ILE A 32 -24.84 12.66 -19.21
CA ILE A 32 -23.39 12.66 -19.51
C ILE A 32 -23.15 12.97 -20.98
N THR A 33 -23.87 12.34 -21.90
CA THR A 33 -23.73 12.58 -23.35
C THR A 33 -24.04 14.02 -23.70
N GLN A 34 -25.08 14.61 -23.10
CA GLN A 34 -25.43 16.02 -23.30
C GLN A 34 -24.28 16.95 -22.84
N ALA A 35 -23.71 16.69 -21.66
CA ALA A 35 -22.57 17.45 -21.13
C ALA A 35 -21.34 17.29 -22.02
N LEU A 36 -21.04 16.05 -22.47
CA LEU A 36 -19.93 15.77 -23.38
C LEU A 36 -20.07 16.50 -24.74
N THR A 37 -21.30 16.66 -25.26
CA THR A 37 -21.55 17.38 -26.52
C THR A 37 -21.23 18.87 -26.40
N ALA A 38 -21.35 19.43 -25.19
CA ALA A 38 -21.03 20.85 -24.93
C ALA A 38 -19.57 21.03 -24.44
N THR A 39 -18.82 19.95 -24.30
CA THR A 39 -17.42 19.99 -23.89
C THR A 39 -16.54 20.57 -25.00
N PRO A 40 -15.61 21.49 -24.68
CA PRO A 40 -14.75 22.10 -25.72
C PRO A 40 -13.76 21.07 -26.26
N HIS A 41 -13.40 21.25 -27.54
CA HIS A 41 -12.34 20.48 -28.18
C HIS A 41 -10.97 21.07 -27.86
N GLU A 42 -9.94 20.23 -27.73
CA GLU A 42 -8.56 20.58 -27.38
C GLU A 42 -7.98 21.67 -28.33
N ILE A 43 -8.32 21.62 -29.63
CA ILE A 43 -7.88 22.63 -30.61
C ILE A 43 -8.29 24.05 -30.18
N ASN A 44 -9.46 24.22 -29.56
CA ASN A 44 -9.97 25.51 -29.12
C ASN A 44 -9.56 25.86 -27.68
N ALA A 45 -9.48 24.85 -26.80
CA ALA A 45 -9.14 25.03 -25.39
C ALA A 45 -7.63 25.17 -25.17
N GLY A 46 -6.84 24.46 -25.97
CA GLY A 46 -5.39 24.21 -25.76
C GLY A 46 -5.09 22.88 -25.10
N ILE A 47 -3.90 22.36 -25.39
CA ILE A 47 -3.41 21.09 -24.86
C ILE A 47 -3.33 21.18 -23.32
N GLY A 48 -3.89 20.20 -22.63
CA GLY A 48 -3.85 20.11 -21.14
C GLY A 48 -4.81 21.08 -20.42
N GLN A 49 -5.67 21.79 -21.12
CA GLN A 49 -6.52 22.87 -20.59
C GLN A 49 -7.96 22.40 -20.25
N SER A 50 -8.13 21.24 -19.63
CA SER A 50 -9.46 20.72 -19.24
C SER A 50 -10.20 21.63 -18.24
N SER A 51 -9.48 22.40 -17.44
CA SER A 51 -10.05 23.40 -16.54
C SER A 51 -10.88 24.47 -17.24
N LYS A 52 -10.64 24.72 -18.55
CA LYS A 52 -11.42 25.65 -19.36
C LYS A 52 -12.80 25.11 -19.75
N SER A 53 -13.08 23.82 -19.55
CA SER A 53 -14.44 23.31 -19.75
C SER A 53 -15.39 23.93 -18.73
N GLU A 54 -16.52 24.43 -19.19
CA GLU A 54 -17.62 24.89 -18.34
C GLU A 54 -18.51 23.72 -17.87
N GLN A 55 -18.40 22.58 -18.55
CA GLN A 55 -19.20 21.41 -18.28
C GLN A 55 -18.59 20.59 -17.15
N ILE A 56 -19.39 20.24 -16.16
CA ILE A 56 -19.04 19.32 -15.07
C ILE A 56 -19.74 18.00 -15.31
N ILE A 57 -18.98 16.93 -15.32
CA ILE A 57 -19.46 15.56 -15.53
C ILE A 57 -19.24 14.80 -14.22
N TYR A 58 -20.30 14.21 -13.70
CA TYR A 58 -20.24 13.41 -12.49
C TYR A 58 -20.05 11.95 -12.85
N LEU A 59 -18.97 11.35 -12.33
CA LEU A 59 -18.60 9.96 -12.56
C LEU A 59 -18.45 9.24 -11.20
N PRO A 60 -18.84 7.95 -11.12
CA PRO A 60 -18.60 7.17 -9.92
C PRO A 60 -17.10 6.95 -9.69
N TYR A 61 -16.68 7.11 -8.46
CA TYR A 61 -15.33 6.89 -7.97
C TYR A 61 -15.35 5.82 -6.85
N GLU A 62 -14.36 5.77 -5.98
CA GLU A 62 -14.25 4.81 -4.87
C GLU A 62 -15.59 4.64 -4.13
N GLY A 63 -16.01 3.39 -3.92
CA GLY A 63 -17.31 3.09 -3.29
C GLY A 63 -18.54 3.53 -4.08
N GLY A 64 -18.38 3.99 -5.35
CA GLY A 64 -19.48 4.44 -6.21
C GLY A 64 -19.94 5.89 -5.95
N GLU A 65 -19.22 6.64 -5.11
CA GLU A 65 -19.51 8.06 -4.90
C GLU A 65 -19.33 8.87 -6.18
N LEU A 66 -20.28 9.76 -6.48
CA LEU A 66 -20.21 10.60 -7.67
C LEU A 66 -19.26 11.78 -7.44
N LYS A 67 -18.18 11.85 -8.20
CA LYS A 67 -17.18 12.93 -8.18
C LYS A 67 -17.29 13.81 -9.43
N PRO A 68 -17.02 15.12 -9.31
CA PRO A 68 -17.08 16.06 -10.44
C PRO A 68 -15.78 16.07 -11.25
N PHE A 69 -15.92 16.00 -12.57
CA PHE A 69 -14.80 16.05 -13.52
C PHE A 69 -15.00 17.16 -14.54
N LYS A 70 -13.91 17.78 -14.97
CA LYS A 70 -13.86 18.63 -16.17
C LYS A 70 -13.05 17.93 -17.25
N LEU A 71 -13.68 17.78 -18.41
CA LEU A 71 -13.10 17.09 -19.57
C LEU A 71 -13.00 18.02 -20.78
N ILE A 72 -12.08 17.67 -21.70
CA ILE A 72 -12.05 18.22 -23.07
C ILE A 72 -12.00 17.08 -24.07
N GLU A 73 -12.63 17.30 -25.24
CA GLU A 73 -12.57 16.39 -26.38
C GLU A 73 -11.22 16.53 -27.10
N TYR A 74 -10.63 15.41 -27.54
CA TYR A 74 -9.39 15.45 -28.31
C TYR A 74 -9.31 14.30 -29.33
N ASP A 75 -8.49 14.52 -30.34
CA ASP A 75 -8.39 13.63 -31.48
C ASP A 75 -7.21 12.66 -31.39
N ILE A 76 -7.52 11.40 -31.20
CA ILE A 76 -6.53 10.29 -31.33
C ILE A 76 -6.88 9.34 -32.47
N LEU A 77 -7.96 9.60 -33.16
CA LEU A 77 -8.53 8.77 -34.23
C LEU A 77 -8.42 9.43 -35.58
N PRO A 78 -8.39 8.65 -36.69
CA PRO A 78 -8.61 9.15 -38.05
C PRO A 78 -9.95 9.89 -38.17
N VAL A 79 -9.98 10.86 -39.03
CA VAL A 79 -11.12 11.81 -39.22
C VAL A 79 -12.46 11.09 -39.45
N GLU A 80 -12.41 9.96 -40.14
CA GLU A 80 -13.60 9.19 -40.55
C GLU A 80 -14.35 8.62 -39.33
N LEU A 81 -13.63 8.26 -38.27
CA LEU A 81 -14.20 7.67 -37.06
C LEU A 81 -14.58 8.65 -35.96
N ARG A 82 -14.14 9.90 -36.04
CA ARG A 82 -14.39 10.91 -35.00
C ARG A 82 -15.88 11.30 -34.84
N LYS A 83 -16.73 10.93 -35.78
CA LYS A 83 -18.18 11.11 -35.66
C LYS A 83 -18.85 10.04 -34.82
N GLU A 84 -18.28 8.83 -34.82
CA GLU A 84 -18.84 7.65 -34.17
C GLU A 84 -18.21 7.39 -32.82
N ILE A 85 -16.93 7.74 -32.68
CA ILE A 85 -16.15 7.53 -31.46
C ILE A 85 -15.55 8.88 -31.05
N LYS A 86 -15.82 9.26 -29.81
CA LYS A 86 -15.29 10.45 -29.17
C LYS A 86 -14.40 10.11 -28.02
N THR A 87 -13.26 10.77 -27.91
CA THR A 87 -12.31 10.62 -26.83
C THR A 87 -12.14 11.89 -26.03
N TYR A 88 -12.11 11.75 -24.72
CA TYR A 88 -12.01 12.86 -23.80
C TYR A 88 -10.93 12.57 -22.77
N TYR A 89 -10.30 13.63 -22.28
CA TYR A 89 -9.44 13.58 -21.11
C TYR A 89 -9.70 14.77 -20.17
N GLY A 90 -9.31 14.62 -18.91
CA GLY A 90 -9.44 15.69 -17.92
C GLY A 90 -9.12 15.23 -16.52
N GLN A 91 -9.60 15.96 -15.53
CA GLN A 91 -9.25 15.77 -14.12
C GLN A 91 -10.48 15.92 -13.23
N MET A 92 -10.43 15.25 -12.06
CA MET A 92 -11.38 15.48 -10.97
C MET A 92 -11.22 16.91 -10.44
N LEU A 93 -12.31 17.55 -10.06
CA LEU A 93 -12.26 18.92 -9.52
C LEU A 93 -11.81 18.96 -8.06
N ASP A 94 -12.26 17.97 -7.28
CA ASP A 94 -11.97 17.90 -5.85
C ASP A 94 -10.53 17.40 -5.59
N ASP A 95 -10.00 16.57 -6.52
CA ASP A 95 -8.63 16.08 -6.50
C ASP A 95 -8.05 16.05 -7.93
N PRO A 96 -7.44 17.14 -8.42
CA PRO A 96 -6.89 17.20 -9.76
C PRO A 96 -5.73 16.22 -10.05
N SER A 97 -5.18 15.54 -9.04
CA SER A 97 -4.22 14.43 -9.24
C SER A 97 -4.86 13.20 -9.89
N VAL A 98 -6.19 13.06 -9.77
CA VAL A 98 -6.97 12.00 -10.41
C VAL A 98 -7.33 12.39 -11.83
N GLY A 99 -6.67 11.76 -12.78
CA GLY A 99 -6.93 11.92 -14.22
C GLY A 99 -8.15 11.12 -14.68
N CYS A 100 -8.83 11.58 -15.72
CA CYS A 100 -9.94 10.89 -16.37
C CYS A 100 -9.64 10.67 -17.85
N ARG A 101 -9.88 9.46 -18.34
CA ARG A 101 -9.91 9.10 -19.78
C ARG A 101 -11.27 8.51 -20.07
N LEU A 102 -12.04 9.18 -20.91
CA LEU A 102 -13.38 8.75 -21.29
C LEU A 102 -13.47 8.55 -22.80
N THR A 103 -14.04 7.44 -23.22
CA THR A 103 -14.39 7.13 -24.61
C THR A 103 -15.88 6.95 -24.70
N LEU A 104 -16.53 7.71 -25.57
CA LEU A 104 -17.94 7.59 -25.93
C LEU A 104 -18.04 6.95 -27.31
N ALA A 105 -18.64 5.78 -27.41
CA ALA A 105 -18.82 5.05 -28.66
C ALA A 105 -20.07 4.16 -28.59
N ASN A 106 -20.77 3.96 -29.69
CA ASN A 106 -21.92 3.06 -29.80
C ASN A 106 -23.02 3.34 -28.75
N GLY A 107 -23.15 4.60 -28.29
CA GLY A 107 -24.09 4.96 -27.24
C GLY A 107 -23.71 4.46 -25.83
N GLU A 108 -22.46 4.15 -25.58
CA GLU A 108 -21.90 3.71 -24.29
C GLU A 108 -20.65 4.52 -23.96
N ILE A 109 -20.37 4.67 -22.67
CA ILE A 109 -19.10 5.23 -22.21
C ILE A 109 -18.20 4.11 -21.66
N ARG A 110 -16.89 4.34 -21.80
CA ARG A 110 -15.86 3.60 -21.12
C ARG A 110 -14.90 4.59 -20.51
N VAL A 111 -14.62 4.44 -19.19
CA VAL A 111 -13.84 5.41 -18.45
C VAL A 111 -12.72 4.72 -17.69
N SER A 112 -11.55 5.36 -17.66
CA SER A 112 -10.48 5.03 -16.72
C SER A 112 -10.17 6.27 -15.90
N LEU A 113 -10.24 6.15 -14.58
CA LEU A 113 -9.81 7.15 -13.63
C LEU A 113 -8.43 6.73 -13.12
N LEU A 114 -7.45 7.59 -13.32
CA LEU A 114 -6.02 7.30 -13.10
C LEU A 114 -5.57 8.03 -11.84
N SER A 115 -5.30 7.31 -10.76
CA SER A 115 -4.85 7.87 -9.49
C SER A 115 -3.54 7.25 -9.01
N ALA A 116 -2.96 7.80 -7.95
CA ALA A 116 -1.77 7.25 -7.29
C ALA A 116 -2.07 5.93 -6.55
N SER A 117 -3.28 5.78 -6.01
CA SER A 117 -3.72 4.58 -5.28
C SER A 117 -4.09 3.42 -6.20
N GLY A 118 -4.42 3.68 -7.46
CA GLY A 118 -4.85 2.67 -8.43
C GLY A 118 -5.69 3.28 -9.53
N ASN A 119 -6.05 2.47 -10.51
CA ASN A 119 -6.89 2.89 -11.62
C ASN A 119 -8.29 2.30 -11.48
N ILE A 120 -9.32 3.14 -11.57
CA ILE A 120 -10.71 2.72 -11.53
C ILE A 120 -11.25 2.65 -12.96
N ILE A 121 -11.87 1.54 -13.29
CA ILE A 121 -12.52 1.30 -14.58
C ILE A 121 -14.03 1.42 -14.42
N ILE A 122 -14.67 2.13 -15.34
CA ILE A 122 -16.13 2.22 -15.45
C ILE A 122 -16.50 1.74 -16.84
N GLU A 123 -17.25 0.64 -16.92
CA GLU A 123 -17.67 0.10 -18.21
C GLU A 123 -19.08 -0.50 -18.14
N LYS A 124 -19.72 -0.62 -19.30
CA LYS A 124 -21.06 -1.14 -19.41
C LYS A 124 -21.18 -2.55 -18.83
N ASN A 125 -22.14 -2.75 -17.90
CA ASN A 125 -22.51 -4.09 -17.46
C ASN A 125 -23.35 -4.77 -18.56
N LYS A 126 -22.72 -5.68 -19.30
CA LYS A 126 -23.37 -6.44 -20.39
C LYS A 126 -24.24 -7.61 -19.90
N GLU A 127 -24.12 -7.96 -18.64
CA GLU A 127 -24.92 -9.03 -18.00
C GLU A 127 -26.23 -8.49 -17.46
N SER A 128 -26.31 -7.18 -17.20
CA SER A 128 -27.50 -6.51 -16.72
C SER A 128 -28.50 -6.25 -17.85
N SER A 129 -29.80 -6.48 -17.60
CA SER A 129 -30.89 -6.08 -18.51
C SER A 129 -31.12 -4.57 -18.53
N SER A 130 -30.56 -3.81 -17.57
CA SER A 130 -30.67 -2.37 -17.50
C SER A 130 -29.70 -1.68 -18.46
N SER A 131 -30.23 -0.76 -19.30
CA SER A 131 -29.38 0.05 -20.19
C SER A 131 -28.52 1.08 -19.44
N SER A 132 -28.80 1.36 -18.16
CA SER A 132 -28.04 2.30 -17.32
C SER A 132 -27.02 1.61 -16.41
N ALA A 133 -26.97 0.29 -16.33
CA ALA A 133 -26.05 -0.44 -15.43
C ALA A 133 -24.62 -0.45 -15.95
N TYR A 134 -23.69 -0.07 -15.08
CA TYR A 134 -22.27 -0.06 -15.34
C TYR A 134 -21.53 -0.73 -14.17
N TRP A 135 -20.43 -1.41 -14.49
CA TRP A 135 -19.45 -1.87 -13.51
C TRP A 135 -18.48 -0.76 -13.17
N VAL A 136 -18.18 -0.62 -11.88
CA VAL A 136 -17.09 0.19 -11.34
C VAL A 136 -16.20 -0.75 -10.55
N TYR A 137 -14.94 -0.84 -10.92
CA TYR A 137 -13.98 -1.72 -10.26
C TYR A 137 -12.56 -1.17 -10.37
N GLU A 138 -11.69 -1.58 -9.45
CA GLU A 138 -10.27 -1.27 -9.52
C GLU A 138 -9.61 -2.15 -10.58
N ALA A 139 -8.78 -1.54 -11.42
CA ALA A 139 -8.04 -2.27 -12.44
C ALA A 139 -7.09 -3.28 -11.81
N GLU A 140 -7.04 -4.50 -12.33
CA GLU A 140 -6.16 -5.54 -11.83
C GLU A 140 -4.69 -5.12 -11.94
N GLN A 141 -4.00 -5.14 -10.80
CA GLN A 141 -2.56 -4.93 -10.70
C GLN A 141 -1.75 -6.23 -10.88
N ASN A 142 -2.43 -7.37 -10.91
CA ASN A 142 -1.82 -8.67 -11.09
C ASN A 142 -1.87 -9.09 -12.57
N PHE A 143 -0.74 -9.56 -13.08
CA PHE A 143 -0.66 -10.12 -14.42
C PHE A 143 -1.01 -11.61 -14.40
N PRO A 144 -1.78 -12.12 -15.38
CA PRO A 144 -1.76 -13.55 -15.65
C PRO A 144 -0.34 -13.97 -16.05
N GLU A 145 0.05 -15.21 -15.71
CA GLU A 145 1.37 -15.76 -16.00
C GLU A 145 1.82 -15.42 -17.43
N CYS A 146 2.83 -14.56 -17.53
CA CYS A 146 3.46 -14.24 -18.80
C CYS A 146 4.54 -15.28 -19.09
N ASN A 147 4.30 -16.14 -20.02
CA ASN A 147 5.39 -16.86 -20.71
C ASN A 147 6.03 -15.87 -21.69
N VAL A 148 6.95 -15.06 -21.22
CA VAL A 148 7.65 -14.10 -22.05
C VAL A 148 8.91 -14.74 -22.61
N GLU A 149 8.90 -15.05 -23.89
CA GLU A 149 10.13 -15.20 -24.65
C GLU A 149 10.53 -13.81 -25.18
N GLU A 150 11.32 -13.08 -24.41
CA GLU A 150 11.91 -11.83 -24.89
C GLU A 150 13.10 -12.13 -25.80
N TYR A 151 12.99 -11.73 -27.06
CA TYR A 151 14.08 -11.80 -28.02
C TYR A 151 14.90 -10.50 -27.94
N HIS A 152 15.91 -10.47 -27.09
CA HIS A 152 16.85 -9.35 -27.01
C HIS A 152 17.81 -9.36 -28.22
N GLN A 153 17.58 -8.50 -29.19
CA GLN A 153 18.74 -8.00 -29.91
C GLN A 153 19.47 -7.06 -28.95
N LYS A 154 20.63 -7.52 -28.46
CA LYS A 154 21.58 -6.70 -27.67
C LYS A 154 21.98 -5.45 -28.46
N LYS A 155 21.12 -4.44 -28.49
CA LYS A 155 21.55 -3.09 -28.71
C LYS A 155 21.71 -2.48 -27.32
N GLN A 156 22.97 -2.28 -26.91
CA GLN A 156 23.30 -1.59 -25.67
C GLN A 156 22.44 -0.33 -25.58
N SER A 157 21.61 -0.25 -24.53
CA SER A 157 21.19 1.03 -24.02
C SER A 157 22.43 1.93 -23.97
N PRO A 158 22.35 3.21 -24.31
CA PRO A 158 23.50 4.09 -24.13
C PRO A 158 23.97 3.89 -22.70
N GLY A 159 25.14 3.27 -22.56
CA GLY A 159 25.65 2.87 -21.25
C GLY A 159 25.58 4.05 -20.28
N ALA A 160 25.47 3.78 -19.01
CA ALA A 160 25.38 4.74 -17.89
C ALA A 160 26.51 5.81 -17.88
N GLY A 161 27.34 5.86 -18.91
CA GLY A 161 28.51 6.74 -19.05
C GLY A 161 28.23 8.17 -19.45
N ASN A 162 27.05 8.52 -20.00
CA ASN A 162 26.68 9.89 -20.35
C ASN A 162 25.14 10.02 -20.48
N ALA A 163 24.36 9.54 -19.51
CA ALA A 163 22.94 9.89 -19.44
C ALA A 163 22.86 11.42 -19.27
N ILE A 164 22.27 12.11 -20.26
CA ILE A 164 21.89 13.50 -20.10
C ILE A 164 20.98 13.53 -18.87
N MET A 165 21.45 14.10 -17.78
CA MET A 165 20.65 14.26 -16.56
C MET A 165 19.64 15.35 -16.82
N PHE A 166 18.42 14.99 -17.21
CA PHE A 166 17.32 15.93 -17.25
C PHE A 166 16.92 16.30 -15.82
N THR A 167 16.79 17.58 -15.56
CA THR A 167 16.21 18.09 -14.29
C THR A 167 14.70 18.19 -14.38
N SER A 168 14.14 18.29 -15.59
CA SER A 168 12.71 18.37 -15.83
C SER A 168 12.35 18.02 -17.28
N HIS A 169 11.10 17.62 -17.51
CA HIS A 169 10.51 17.35 -18.83
C HIS A 169 9.00 17.63 -18.79
N GLY A 170 8.36 17.99 -19.93
CA GLY A 170 6.89 18.11 -20.02
C GLY A 170 6.37 19.40 -20.67
N THR A 171 7.25 20.35 -21.03
CA THR A 171 6.81 21.60 -21.73
C THR A 171 6.38 21.35 -23.18
N GLN A 172 6.65 20.17 -23.71
CA GLN A 172 6.34 19.77 -25.07
C GLN A 172 5.74 18.37 -25.10
N LEU A 173 4.56 18.26 -25.69
CA LEU A 173 3.92 16.99 -26.00
C LEU A 173 4.46 16.46 -27.35
N ARG A 174 4.84 15.18 -27.38
CA ARG A 174 5.26 14.48 -28.60
C ARG A 174 4.21 13.49 -29.02
N THR A 175 3.61 13.69 -30.20
CA THR A 175 2.57 12.82 -30.75
C THR A 175 3.14 11.89 -31.78
N TYR A 176 2.96 10.58 -31.60
CA TYR A 176 3.42 9.54 -32.51
C TYR A 176 2.25 8.80 -33.16
N ARG A 177 2.39 8.42 -34.41
CA ARG A 177 1.41 7.65 -35.17
C ARG A 177 1.59 6.18 -34.87
N LEU A 178 0.53 5.55 -34.36
CA LEU A 178 0.49 4.14 -33.97
C LEU A 178 -0.27 3.30 -35.00
N ALA A 179 0.40 2.32 -35.58
CA ALA A 179 -0.19 1.26 -36.41
C ALA A 179 -0.52 0.03 -35.52
N LEU A 180 -1.76 -0.45 -35.58
CA LEU A 180 -2.21 -1.56 -34.77
C LEU A 180 -2.65 -2.76 -35.59
N LEU A 181 -1.98 -3.88 -35.38
CA LEU A 181 -2.48 -5.21 -35.71
C LEU A 181 -3.24 -5.76 -34.50
N ILE A 182 -4.28 -6.53 -34.74
CA ILE A 182 -4.98 -7.31 -33.71
C ILE A 182 -5.14 -8.76 -34.16
N THR A 183 -5.13 -9.72 -33.23
CA THR A 183 -5.42 -11.12 -33.60
C THR A 183 -6.93 -11.34 -33.74
N ASN A 184 -7.31 -12.42 -34.44
CA ASN A 184 -8.72 -12.85 -34.51
C ASN A 184 -9.34 -13.08 -33.13
N SER A 185 -8.56 -13.59 -32.17
CA SER A 185 -9.02 -13.78 -30.81
C SER A 185 -9.24 -12.44 -30.08
N PHE A 186 -8.39 -11.44 -30.32
CA PHE A 186 -8.62 -10.09 -29.79
C PHE A 186 -9.88 -9.45 -30.42
N TYR A 187 -10.08 -9.62 -31.74
CA TYR A 187 -11.26 -9.15 -32.43
C TYR A 187 -12.56 -9.71 -31.83
N THR A 188 -12.56 -11.03 -31.55
CA THR A 188 -13.70 -11.70 -30.91
C THR A 188 -13.92 -11.17 -29.48
N ALA A 189 -12.85 -11.03 -28.69
CA ALA A 189 -12.92 -10.50 -27.32
C ALA A 189 -13.40 -9.03 -27.29
N GLY A 190 -13.05 -8.24 -28.29
CA GLY A 190 -13.48 -6.84 -28.46
C GLY A 190 -14.93 -6.66 -28.93
N GLY A 191 -15.68 -7.76 -29.12
CA GLY A 191 -17.11 -7.72 -29.48
C GLY A 191 -17.44 -8.30 -30.85
N GLY A 192 -16.46 -8.78 -31.63
CA GLY A 192 -16.62 -9.55 -32.85
C GLY A 192 -17.21 -8.80 -34.05
N ASN A 193 -17.24 -7.48 -33.99
CA ASN A 193 -17.63 -6.61 -35.12
C ASN A 193 -16.79 -5.31 -35.11
N ASP A 194 -16.64 -4.71 -36.27
CA ASP A 194 -15.74 -3.57 -36.46
C ASP A 194 -16.06 -2.37 -35.56
N ALA A 195 -17.33 -2.02 -35.37
CA ALA A 195 -17.73 -0.89 -34.53
C ALA A 195 -17.38 -1.11 -33.05
N ALA A 196 -17.64 -2.31 -32.51
CA ALA A 196 -17.29 -2.66 -31.14
C ALA A 196 -15.78 -2.71 -30.93
N VAL A 197 -15.05 -3.31 -31.88
CA VAL A 197 -13.58 -3.43 -31.79
C VAL A 197 -12.90 -2.06 -31.96
N ASN A 198 -13.37 -1.19 -32.85
CA ASN A 198 -12.89 0.19 -32.95
C ASN A 198 -13.09 0.95 -31.63
N ALA A 199 -14.25 0.82 -30.99
CA ALA A 199 -14.53 1.43 -29.69
C ALA A 199 -13.59 0.90 -28.59
N TYR A 200 -13.35 -0.42 -28.57
CA TYR A 200 -12.46 -1.06 -27.61
C TYR A 200 -11.00 -0.62 -27.79
N VAL A 201 -10.50 -0.63 -29.02
CA VAL A 201 -9.15 -0.14 -29.36
C VAL A 201 -9.00 1.33 -29.01
N ALA A 202 -9.97 2.18 -29.39
CA ALA A 202 -9.94 3.61 -29.07
C ALA A 202 -9.85 3.85 -27.55
N SER A 203 -10.64 3.12 -26.76
CA SER A 203 -10.59 3.20 -25.30
C SER A 203 -9.23 2.75 -24.75
N THR A 204 -8.68 1.66 -25.26
CA THR A 204 -7.37 1.15 -24.84
C THR A 204 -6.26 2.18 -25.08
N ILE A 205 -6.24 2.80 -26.27
CA ILE A 205 -5.23 3.82 -26.58
C ILE A 205 -5.47 5.12 -25.80
N ASN A 206 -6.74 5.48 -25.54
CA ASN A 206 -7.06 6.60 -24.67
C ASN A 206 -6.48 6.40 -23.25
N ASN A 207 -6.58 5.19 -22.71
CA ASN A 207 -6.02 4.85 -21.41
C ASN A 207 -4.47 4.85 -21.40
N ILE A 208 -3.84 4.27 -22.41
CA ILE A 208 -2.38 4.32 -22.60
C ILE A 208 -1.88 5.75 -22.68
N ASN A 209 -2.57 6.61 -23.43
CA ASN A 209 -2.23 8.04 -23.51
C ASN A 209 -2.30 8.70 -22.12
N GLY A 210 -3.24 8.29 -21.25
CA GLY A 210 -3.31 8.78 -19.88
C GLY A 210 -2.02 8.58 -19.10
N LEU A 211 -1.41 7.41 -19.29
CA LEU A 211 -0.15 7.07 -18.64
C LEU A 211 1.05 7.77 -19.31
N PHE A 212 1.19 7.63 -20.62
CA PHE A 212 2.36 8.15 -21.35
C PHE A 212 2.41 9.67 -21.40
N GLU A 213 1.26 10.35 -21.49
CA GLU A 213 1.20 11.81 -21.42
C GLU A 213 1.64 12.32 -20.04
N LYS A 214 1.22 11.65 -18.97
CA LYS A 214 1.58 12.00 -17.60
C LYS A 214 3.05 11.74 -17.29
N GLU A 215 3.59 10.60 -17.73
CA GLU A 215 4.92 10.13 -17.34
C GLU A 215 6.07 10.69 -18.19
N ILE A 216 5.84 10.92 -19.50
CA ILE A 216 6.89 11.32 -20.44
C ILE A 216 6.41 12.31 -21.51
N ALA A 217 5.24 12.90 -21.37
CA ALA A 217 4.63 13.82 -22.34
C ALA A 217 4.58 13.24 -23.78
N VAL A 218 4.15 11.99 -23.92
CA VAL A 218 3.98 11.26 -25.18
C VAL A 218 2.52 10.92 -25.41
N ARG A 219 2.03 11.19 -26.62
CA ARG A 219 0.69 10.84 -27.10
C ARG A 219 0.78 9.92 -28.30
N LEU A 220 -0.10 8.94 -28.36
CA LEU A 220 -0.28 8.06 -29.52
C LEU A 220 -1.57 8.43 -30.24
N THR A 221 -1.50 8.55 -31.58
CA THR A 221 -2.66 8.70 -32.45
C THR A 221 -2.73 7.52 -33.41
N LEU A 222 -3.92 7.00 -33.59
CA LEU A 222 -4.15 5.81 -34.39
C LEU A 222 -4.17 6.16 -35.90
N VAL A 223 -3.60 5.30 -36.71
CA VAL A 223 -3.64 5.36 -38.17
C VAL A 223 -4.50 4.25 -38.75
N SER A 224 -5.18 4.52 -39.84
CA SER A 224 -5.94 3.51 -40.59
C SER A 224 -5.01 2.68 -41.48
N PRO A 225 -5.29 1.39 -41.69
CA PRO A 225 -4.63 0.58 -42.70
C PRO A 225 -4.85 1.19 -44.10
N ASN A 226 -3.89 0.96 -44.99
CA ASN A 226 -3.95 1.47 -46.41
C ASN A 226 -5.09 0.86 -47.25
N ASN A 227 -5.94 0.05 -46.68
CA ASN A 227 -7.06 -0.57 -47.40
C ASN A 227 -8.30 0.32 -47.33
N PRO A 228 -8.83 0.88 -48.45
CA PRO A 228 -9.95 1.82 -48.47
C PRO A 228 -11.30 1.18 -48.10
N VAL A 229 -11.39 -0.11 -47.78
CA VAL A 229 -12.65 -0.84 -47.65
C VAL A 229 -13.27 -0.74 -46.25
N SER A 230 -12.50 -0.38 -45.22
CA SER A 230 -13.06 -0.19 -43.89
C SER A 230 -12.38 0.96 -43.15
N ALA A 231 -13.19 1.80 -42.47
CA ALA A 231 -12.71 2.87 -41.58
C ALA A 231 -12.20 2.31 -40.23
N ASN A 232 -11.38 1.27 -40.24
CA ASN A 232 -10.87 0.66 -39.02
C ASN A 232 -9.55 1.31 -38.60
N ILE A 233 -9.31 1.37 -37.31
CA ILE A 233 -8.04 1.80 -36.68
C ILE A 233 -7.12 0.64 -36.36
N PHE A 234 -7.40 -0.50 -36.91
CA PHE A 234 -6.64 -1.75 -36.73
C PHE A 234 -6.71 -2.58 -38.02
N TYR A 235 -5.79 -3.53 -38.11
CA TYR A 235 -5.87 -4.61 -39.08
C TYR A 235 -5.99 -5.97 -38.37
N ASN A 236 -7.02 -6.75 -38.70
CA ASN A 236 -7.22 -8.10 -38.13
C ASN A 236 -6.25 -9.07 -38.75
N TYR A 237 -5.26 -9.52 -37.97
CA TYR A 237 -4.12 -10.31 -38.40
C TYR A 237 -4.22 -11.76 -37.96
N GLY A 238 -4.20 -12.65 -38.90
CA GLY A 238 -4.26 -14.10 -38.66
C GLY A 238 -2.93 -14.86 -38.85
N GLY A 239 -1.82 -14.10 -38.93
CA GLY A 239 -0.49 -14.73 -39.20
C GLY A 239 0.32 -15.04 -37.93
N SER A 240 1.61 -15.26 -38.11
CA SER A 240 2.56 -15.54 -37.02
C SER A 240 2.76 -14.31 -36.13
N THR A 241 2.81 -14.52 -34.82
CA THR A 241 3.01 -13.45 -33.81
C THR A 241 4.49 -13.18 -33.49
N ASP A 242 5.43 -13.81 -34.24
CA ASP A 242 6.85 -13.43 -34.14
C ASP A 242 7.07 -11.99 -34.60
N LEU A 243 8.07 -11.30 -34.01
CA LEU A 243 8.25 -9.87 -34.26
C LEU A 243 8.60 -9.51 -35.69
N THR A 244 9.28 -10.40 -36.41
CA THR A 244 9.65 -10.19 -37.84
C THR A 244 8.39 -10.20 -38.71
N SER A 245 7.48 -11.14 -38.47
CA SER A 245 6.20 -11.22 -39.15
C SER A 245 5.33 -10.00 -38.82
N VAL A 246 5.29 -9.58 -37.57
CA VAL A 246 4.55 -8.41 -37.10
C VAL A 246 5.07 -7.12 -37.77
N ILE A 247 6.39 -6.94 -37.89
CA ILE A 247 6.99 -5.81 -38.62
C ILE A 247 6.54 -5.82 -40.08
N THR A 248 6.72 -6.96 -40.74
CA THR A 248 6.39 -7.11 -42.16
C THR A 248 4.92 -6.78 -42.44
N GLU A 249 4.03 -7.23 -41.57
CA GLU A 249 2.59 -6.98 -41.71
C GLU A 249 2.24 -5.52 -41.44
N ASN A 250 2.82 -4.88 -40.41
CA ASN A 250 2.64 -3.44 -40.16
C ASN A 250 3.08 -2.62 -41.38
N ASP A 251 4.25 -2.92 -41.95
CA ASP A 251 4.76 -2.24 -43.14
C ASP A 251 3.86 -2.45 -44.34
N THR A 252 3.34 -3.65 -44.53
CA THR A 252 2.46 -4.01 -45.66
C THR A 252 1.10 -3.34 -45.52
N ARG A 253 0.49 -3.35 -44.34
CA ARG A 253 -0.89 -2.87 -44.15
C ARG A 253 -0.99 -1.39 -43.94
N PHE A 254 -0.03 -0.76 -43.29
CA PHE A 254 -0.07 0.67 -42.99
C PHE A 254 0.89 1.49 -43.88
N GLY A 255 1.90 0.88 -44.48
CA GLY A 255 2.98 1.55 -45.20
C GLY A 255 4.00 2.16 -44.25
N ASN A 256 5.26 1.77 -44.32
CA ASN A 256 6.31 2.16 -43.39
C ASN A 256 6.45 3.67 -43.16
N ALA A 257 6.15 4.52 -44.15
CA ALA A 257 6.19 5.98 -43.97
C ALA A 257 5.01 6.58 -43.19
N ASN A 258 3.96 5.81 -42.90
CA ASN A 258 2.70 6.32 -42.38
C ASN A 258 2.54 6.16 -40.89
N PHE A 259 3.45 5.46 -40.23
CA PHE A 259 3.45 5.26 -38.78
C PHE A 259 4.84 5.45 -38.18
N ASP A 260 4.88 5.72 -36.88
CA ASP A 260 6.09 5.95 -36.10
C ASP A 260 6.40 4.79 -35.13
N VAL A 261 5.37 4.06 -34.74
CA VAL A 261 5.42 2.87 -33.90
C VAL A 261 4.31 1.91 -34.34
N GLY A 262 4.61 0.60 -34.41
CA GLY A 262 3.63 -0.44 -34.73
C GLY A 262 3.58 -1.50 -33.66
N HIS A 263 2.39 -2.11 -33.45
CA HIS A 263 2.14 -3.05 -32.36
C HIS A 263 1.08 -4.10 -32.76
N LEU A 264 1.17 -5.30 -32.17
CA LEU A 264 0.14 -6.33 -32.29
C LEU A 264 -0.53 -6.55 -30.93
N LEU A 265 -1.86 -6.48 -30.85
CA LEU A 265 -2.62 -6.77 -29.65
C LEU A 265 -3.20 -8.18 -29.64
N LEU A 266 -3.05 -8.86 -28.50
CA LEU A 266 -3.65 -10.15 -28.17
C LEU A 266 -4.63 -9.97 -27.01
N PRO A 267 -5.65 -10.84 -26.82
CA PRO A 267 -6.65 -10.65 -25.75
C PRO A 267 -6.11 -11.00 -24.37
N THR A 268 -5.04 -11.79 -24.29
CA THR A 268 -4.42 -12.26 -23.05
C THR A 268 -2.95 -12.58 -23.28
N GLY A 269 -2.19 -12.79 -22.19
CA GLY A 269 -0.80 -13.19 -22.21
C GLY A 269 0.15 -12.03 -21.94
N GLY A 270 1.45 -12.33 -21.99
CA GLY A 270 2.52 -11.35 -21.87
C GLY A 270 2.76 -10.57 -23.15
N GLY A 271 3.94 -9.98 -23.23
CA GLY A 271 4.36 -9.23 -24.40
C GLY A 271 5.79 -9.52 -24.80
N VAL A 272 6.20 -8.90 -25.89
CA VAL A 272 7.59 -8.81 -26.34
C VAL A 272 7.75 -7.64 -27.29
N ALA A 273 8.84 -6.90 -27.15
CA ALA A 273 9.14 -5.76 -28.02
C ALA A 273 10.64 -5.60 -28.30
N PHE A 274 10.96 -4.97 -29.40
CA PHE A 274 12.32 -4.45 -29.63
C PHE A 274 12.52 -3.16 -28.83
N VAL A 275 13.71 -2.98 -28.27
CA VAL A 275 14.06 -1.82 -27.42
C VAL A 275 14.54 -0.64 -28.26
N GLY A 276 13.97 0.57 -28.03
CA GLY A 276 14.41 1.83 -28.63
C GLY A 276 14.16 1.95 -30.14
N VAL A 277 13.03 1.45 -30.60
CA VAL A 277 12.76 1.30 -32.05
C VAL A 277 11.76 2.32 -32.62
N VAL A 278 11.17 3.17 -31.83
CA VAL A 278 10.27 4.23 -32.31
C VAL A 278 10.95 5.01 -33.43
N CYS A 279 10.25 5.21 -34.54
CA CYS A 279 10.76 5.80 -35.79
C CYS A 279 11.93 5.07 -36.47
N ASN A 280 12.32 3.91 -36.04
CA ASN A 280 13.32 3.10 -36.73
C ASN A 280 12.68 2.42 -37.94
N SER A 281 13.11 2.75 -39.16
CA SER A 281 12.47 2.26 -40.39
C SER A 281 12.47 0.73 -40.54
N THR A 282 13.33 0.03 -39.78
CA THR A 282 13.45 -1.45 -39.89
C THR A 282 12.65 -2.16 -38.79
N TYR A 283 12.58 -1.60 -37.56
CA TYR A 283 12.12 -2.33 -36.38
C TYR A 283 10.93 -1.71 -35.67
N LYS A 284 10.46 -0.53 -36.04
CA LYS A 284 9.39 0.21 -35.32
C LYS A 284 8.05 -0.52 -35.25
N GLY A 285 7.80 -1.50 -36.12
CA GLY A 285 6.61 -2.34 -36.11
C GLY A 285 6.71 -3.58 -35.19
N GLY A 286 7.84 -3.77 -34.53
CA GLY A 286 8.16 -5.03 -33.82
C GLY A 286 7.81 -5.02 -32.36
N ALA A 287 6.52 -5.21 -32.02
CA ALA A 287 6.06 -5.45 -30.67
C ALA A 287 4.70 -6.14 -30.67
N ARG A 288 4.42 -6.88 -29.57
CA ARG A 288 3.09 -7.46 -29.29
C ARG A 288 2.80 -7.43 -27.80
N SER A 289 1.52 -7.34 -27.43
CA SER A 289 1.08 -7.33 -26.02
C SER A 289 -0.25 -8.03 -25.86
N GLY A 290 -0.39 -8.77 -24.76
CA GLY A 290 -1.68 -9.12 -24.22
C GLY A 290 -2.34 -7.91 -23.57
N VAL A 291 -3.60 -7.66 -23.88
CA VAL A 291 -4.39 -6.54 -23.33
C VAL A 291 -5.74 -7.08 -22.90
N SER A 292 -6.10 -6.82 -21.66
CA SER A 292 -7.44 -7.08 -21.14
C SER A 292 -8.15 -5.77 -20.79
N PRO A 293 -9.48 -5.77 -20.68
CA PRO A 293 -10.22 -4.61 -20.17
C PRO A 293 -9.74 -4.15 -18.80
N ALA A 294 -9.31 -5.10 -17.97
CA ALA A 294 -8.88 -4.88 -16.60
C ALA A 294 -7.44 -4.36 -16.48
N SER A 295 -6.58 -4.52 -17.49
CA SER A 295 -5.17 -4.11 -17.38
C SER A 295 -4.55 -3.74 -18.72
N ILE A 296 -3.96 -2.54 -18.75
CA ILE A 296 -3.16 -2.05 -19.90
C ILE A 296 -1.66 -2.11 -19.62
N LEU A 297 -1.24 -2.64 -18.44
CA LEU A 297 0.15 -2.50 -17.98
C LEU A 297 1.13 -3.31 -18.82
N VAL A 298 0.73 -4.47 -19.38
CA VAL A 298 1.57 -5.23 -20.34
C VAL A 298 1.83 -4.38 -21.58
N PHE A 299 0.78 -3.76 -22.12
CA PHE A 299 0.92 -2.89 -23.29
C PHE A 299 1.79 -1.67 -22.98
N ALA A 300 1.64 -1.05 -21.80
CA ALA A 300 2.49 0.04 -21.36
C ALA A 300 3.96 -0.39 -21.22
N HIS A 301 4.21 -1.61 -20.75
CA HIS A 301 5.53 -2.20 -20.61
C HIS A 301 6.20 -2.38 -21.99
N GLU A 302 5.52 -3.02 -22.94
CA GLU A 302 6.08 -3.26 -24.27
C GLU A 302 6.28 -1.96 -25.07
N LEU A 303 5.36 -1.01 -24.95
CA LEU A 303 5.59 0.33 -25.46
C LEU A 303 6.78 1.00 -24.79
N GLY A 304 6.95 0.85 -23.46
CA GLY A 304 8.13 1.30 -22.74
C GLY A 304 9.44 0.80 -23.39
N HIS A 305 9.50 -0.46 -23.78
CA HIS A 305 10.62 -1.00 -24.54
C HIS A 305 10.78 -0.32 -25.89
N GLN A 306 9.71 -0.16 -26.66
CA GLN A 306 9.79 0.53 -27.94
C GLN A 306 10.29 1.96 -27.81
N PHE A 307 9.99 2.63 -26.68
CA PHE A 307 10.51 3.93 -26.30
C PHE A 307 11.86 3.89 -25.57
N ALA A 308 12.56 2.75 -25.53
CA ALA A 308 13.93 2.52 -25.06
C ALA A 308 14.09 2.24 -23.56
N ALA A 309 13.04 2.03 -22.80
CA ALA A 309 13.19 1.57 -21.42
C ALA A 309 13.62 0.10 -21.36
N GLY A 310 14.57 -0.23 -20.49
CA GLY A 310 14.94 -1.60 -20.15
C GLY A 310 14.20 -2.10 -18.90
N HIS A 311 14.38 -3.38 -18.56
CA HIS A 311 13.84 -3.96 -17.34
C HIS A 311 14.58 -3.43 -16.11
N THR A 312 13.80 -2.98 -15.09
CA THR A 312 14.36 -2.35 -13.89
C THR A 312 14.62 -3.31 -12.73
N PHE A 313 14.13 -4.52 -12.76
CA PHE A 313 14.24 -5.50 -11.67
C PHE A 313 15.66 -6.11 -11.54
N ASN A 314 16.04 -6.47 -10.31
CA ASN A 314 17.31 -7.11 -9.99
C ASN A 314 17.20 -8.63 -9.77
N GLY A 315 16.00 -9.20 -9.68
CA GLY A 315 15.80 -10.65 -9.52
C GLY A 315 16.48 -11.45 -10.62
N ASN A 316 16.96 -12.65 -10.31
CA ASN A 316 17.60 -13.55 -11.27
C ASN A 316 17.50 -15.01 -10.81
N ASP A 317 16.28 -15.49 -10.64
CA ASP A 317 15.95 -16.78 -10.05
C ASP A 317 15.75 -17.93 -11.06
N GLY A 318 16.00 -17.68 -12.32
CA GLY A 318 15.95 -18.68 -13.39
C GLY A 318 14.57 -18.88 -14.03
N GLY A 319 13.48 -18.30 -13.49
CA GLY A 319 12.17 -18.27 -14.13
C GLY A 319 12.02 -17.08 -15.09
N ASN A 320 10.88 -16.39 -15.03
CA ASN A 320 10.65 -15.19 -15.84
C ASN A 320 11.68 -14.07 -15.52
N CYS A 321 12.20 -14.03 -14.29
CA CYS A 321 13.29 -13.14 -13.89
C CYS A 321 14.69 -13.71 -14.21
N GLY A 322 14.80 -14.71 -15.08
CA GLY A 322 16.07 -15.33 -15.44
C GLY A 322 17.05 -14.40 -16.14
N PRO A 323 18.29 -14.88 -16.36
CA PRO A 323 19.39 -14.05 -16.91
C PRO A 323 19.10 -13.44 -18.29
N GLY A 324 18.14 -14.00 -19.04
CA GLY A 324 17.74 -13.47 -20.34
C GLY A 324 16.93 -12.20 -20.26
N ASN A 325 16.17 -12.03 -19.16
CA ASN A 325 15.22 -10.93 -18.99
C ASN A 325 15.77 -9.82 -18.09
N ARG A 326 16.63 -10.15 -17.10
CA ARG A 326 17.31 -9.14 -16.32
C ARG A 326 18.30 -8.34 -17.18
N MET A 327 18.19 -7.03 -17.16
CA MET A 327 19.11 -6.11 -17.87
C MET A 327 20.12 -5.49 -16.89
N ASP A 328 21.40 -5.85 -17.05
CA ASP A 328 22.46 -5.43 -16.11
C ASP A 328 22.65 -3.91 -16.03
N ASN A 329 22.31 -3.17 -17.08
CA ASN A 329 22.44 -1.71 -17.12
C ASN A 329 21.18 -0.95 -16.66
N ASP A 330 20.12 -1.66 -16.31
CA ASP A 330 18.82 -1.09 -15.99
C ASP A 330 18.26 -1.59 -14.63
N SER A 331 19.00 -2.45 -13.90
CA SER A 331 18.57 -3.10 -12.66
C SER A 331 18.65 -2.16 -11.45
N TYR A 332 17.62 -1.37 -11.23
CA TYR A 332 17.51 -0.38 -10.14
C TYR A 332 16.50 -0.74 -9.06
N GLU A 333 15.65 -1.75 -9.27
CA GLU A 333 14.62 -2.13 -8.32
C GLU A 333 14.96 -3.46 -7.61
N PRO A 334 14.65 -3.61 -6.31
CA PRO A 334 14.92 -4.83 -5.57
C PRO A 334 14.03 -5.99 -6.06
N GLY A 335 14.57 -7.21 -6.07
CA GLY A 335 13.84 -8.42 -6.42
C GLY A 335 13.16 -8.33 -7.78
N SER A 336 11.84 -8.59 -7.81
CA SER A 336 11.00 -8.47 -9.02
C SER A 336 10.73 -7.03 -9.43
N GLY A 337 11.04 -6.05 -8.58
CA GLY A 337 10.58 -4.68 -8.74
C GLY A 337 9.06 -4.53 -8.64
N ASN A 338 8.56 -3.30 -8.77
CA ASN A 338 7.11 -3.03 -8.75
C ASN A 338 6.64 -1.98 -9.76
N THR A 339 7.54 -1.29 -10.49
CA THR A 339 7.14 -0.32 -11.52
C THR A 339 6.78 -0.98 -12.86
N ILE A 340 6.33 -0.20 -13.85
CA ILE A 340 5.85 -0.74 -15.13
C ILE A 340 6.89 -1.61 -15.82
N MET A 341 8.17 -1.18 -15.85
CA MET A 341 9.24 -1.95 -16.50
C MET A 341 9.81 -3.08 -15.65
N SER A 342 9.23 -3.37 -14.49
CA SER A 342 9.60 -4.48 -13.62
C SER A 342 8.77 -5.73 -13.90
N TYR A 343 9.11 -6.83 -13.19
CA TYR A 343 8.44 -8.12 -13.28
C TYR A 343 7.69 -8.48 -11.97
N ALA A 344 6.98 -7.49 -11.40
CA ALA A 344 6.22 -7.68 -10.18
C ALA A 344 5.38 -8.97 -10.22
N ASN A 345 5.55 -9.84 -9.22
CA ASN A 345 4.90 -11.15 -9.07
C ASN A 345 5.20 -12.21 -10.17
N LEU A 346 6.17 -11.97 -11.06
CA LEU A 346 6.48 -12.89 -12.17
C LEU A 346 7.76 -13.73 -11.95
N CYS A 347 8.55 -13.45 -10.92
CA CYS A 347 9.72 -14.26 -10.61
C CYS A 347 9.31 -15.65 -10.08
N ASN A 348 10.02 -16.72 -10.48
CA ASN A 348 9.75 -18.10 -10.06
C ASN A 348 11.07 -18.84 -9.74
N PRO A 349 11.28 -19.41 -8.55
CA PRO A 349 10.32 -19.48 -7.44
C PRO A 349 10.08 -18.09 -6.84
N GLY A 350 8.90 -17.81 -6.30
CA GLY A 350 8.44 -16.50 -5.83
C GLY A 350 9.27 -15.81 -4.73
N SER A 351 10.43 -16.36 -4.36
CA SER A 351 11.34 -15.81 -3.34
C SER A 351 11.90 -14.42 -3.66
N PHE A 352 11.88 -14.01 -4.93
CA PHE A 352 12.31 -12.69 -5.37
C PHE A 352 11.16 -11.75 -5.72
N ASN A 353 9.91 -12.19 -5.57
CA ASN A 353 8.77 -11.33 -5.76
C ASN A 353 8.59 -10.41 -4.56
N ILE A 354 8.56 -9.10 -4.79
CA ILE A 354 8.13 -8.16 -3.77
C ILE A 354 6.60 -8.07 -3.73
N THR A 355 6.06 -7.90 -2.53
CA THR A 355 4.61 -7.85 -2.29
C THR A 355 3.97 -6.59 -2.85
N GLY A 356 2.64 -6.59 -3.03
CA GLY A 356 1.86 -5.40 -3.38
C GLY A 356 1.73 -5.10 -4.87
N GLY A 357 2.15 -6.03 -5.75
CA GLY A 357 1.88 -5.92 -7.20
C GLY A 357 2.61 -4.79 -7.93
N LYS A 358 2.19 -4.55 -9.16
CA LYS A 358 2.76 -3.53 -10.05
C LYS A 358 2.03 -2.18 -9.87
N VAL A 359 2.81 -1.12 -9.79
CA VAL A 359 2.27 0.26 -9.73
C VAL A 359 2.14 0.86 -11.13
N PRO A 360 1.16 1.75 -11.38
CA PRO A 360 0.87 2.28 -12.70
C PRO A 360 1.72 3.51 -13.07
N TYR A 361 3.04 3.46 -12.82
CA TYR A 361 3.99 4.48 -13.22
C TYR A 361 5.36 3.88 -13.52
N PHE A 362 6.20 4.64 -14.22
CA PHE A 362 7.56 4.24 -14.56
C PHE A 362 8.55 4.61 -13.45
N HIS A 363 9.54 3.75 -13.23
CA HIS A 363 10.71 4.10 -12.43
C HIS A 363 11.43 5.31 -13.05
N THR A 364 12.01 6.18 -12.22
CA THR A 364 12.72 7.37 -12.69
C THR A 364 13.82 7.07 -13.72
N HIS A 365 14.45 5.87 -13.63
CA HIS A 365 15.40 5.42 -14.65
C HIS A 365 14.75 5.20 -16.00
N SER A 366 13.61 4.51 -16.04
CA SER A 366 12.85 4.28 -17.26
C SER A 366 12.37 5.60 -17.89
N GLN A 367 11.86 6.54 -17.06
CA GLN A 367 11.50 7.87 -17.53
C GLN A 367 12.70 8.58 -18.17
N THR A 368 13.85 8.60 -17.50
CA THR A 368 15.07 9.26 -17.99
C THR A 368 15.51 8.67 -19.33
N THR A 369 15.49 7.35 -19.47
CA THR A 369 15.89 6.64 -20.70
C THR A 369 14.94 6.93 -21.84
N MET A 370 13.62 6.89 -21.58
CA MET A 370 12.61 7.20 -22.59
C MET A 370 12.65 8.67 -22.99
N ILE A 371 12.78 9.60 -22.05
CA ILE A 371 12.91 11.04 -22.32
C ILE A 371 14.15 11.32 -23.17
N ALA A 372 15.29 10.73 -22.81
CA ALA A 372 16.52 10.84 -23.61
C ALA A 372 16.29 10.34 -25.04
N HIS A 373 15.62 9.19 -25.20
CA HIS A 373 15.32 8.61 -26.50
C HIS A 373 14.44 9.52 -27.35
N ILE A 374 13.34 10.02 -26.85
CA ILE A 374 12.41 10.85 -27.61
C ILE A 374 12.94 12.24 -27.92
N THR A 375 13.79 12.82 -27.05
CA THR A 375 14.38 14.14 -27.25
C THR A 375 15.59 14.15 -28.20
N THR A 376 16.23 13.02 -28.39
CA THR A 376 17.39 12.86 -29.31
C THR A 376 17.01 12.34 -30.70
N ARG A 377 15.72 12.09 -30.97
CA ARG A 377 15.26 11.60 -32.27
C ARG A 377 15.41 12.67 -33.36
N PRO A 378 15.66 12.24 -34.63
CA PRO A 378 15.71 13.16 -35.77
C PRO A 378 14.42 13.96 -35.92
N VAL A 379 14.54 15.14 -36.52
CA VAL A 379 13.40 15.96 -36.92
C VAL A 379 12.48 15.14 -37.83
N GLY A 380 11.17 15.17 -37.54
CA GLY A 380 10.16 14.37 -38.24
C GLY A 380 9.80 13.04 -37.61
N CYS A 381 10.47 12.64 -36.51
CA CYS A 381 10.04 11.52 -35.68
C CYS A 381 9.04 12.02 -34.61
N GLY A 382 7.76 11.81 -34.89
CA GLY A 382 6.66 12.38 -34.07
C GLY A 382 6.42 13.88 -34.36
N VAL A 383 5.28 14.39 -33.92
CA VAL A 383 4.91 15.79 -33.99
C VAL A 383 5.11 16.42 -32.62
N VAL A 384 5.87 17.49 -32.54
CA VAL A 384 6.12 18.24 -31.30
C VAL A 384 5.17 19.40 -31.22
N SER A 385 4.41 19.49 -30.12
CA SER A 385 3.51 20.58 -29.81
C SER A 385 3.84 21.20 -28.46
N ASN A 386 3.88 22.51 -28.36
CA ASN A 386 4.06 23.17 -27.07
C ASN A 386 2.78 22.99 -26.25
N THR A 387 2.95 22.57 -25.01
CA THR A 387 1.92 22.60 -23.97
C THR A 387 2.00 23.98 -23.30
N SER A 388 0.95 24.37 -22.58
CA SER A 388 1.05 25.54 -21.69
C SER A 388 1.50 25.10 -20.30
N ASN A 389 2.08 23.90 -20.18
CA ASN A 389 2.51 23.28 -18.94
C ASN A 389 3.96 23.63 -18.61
N SER A 390 4.23 23.88 -17.34
CA SER A 390 5.56 24.03 -16.78
C SER A 390 5.87 22.80 -15.94
N ALA A 391 7.01 22.17 -16.14
CA ALA A 391 7.37 21.02 -15.33
C ALA A 391 7.74 21.43 -13.89
N PRO A 392 7.47 20.58 -12.87
CA PRO A 392 7.82 20.87 -11.49
C PRO A 392 9.32 21.12 -11.30
N VAL A 393 9.65 22.07 -10.44
CA VAL A 393 11.04 22.34 -9.99
C VAL A 393 11.26 21.66 -8.64
N VAL A 394 12.05 20.59 -8.62
CA VAL A 394 12.27 19.73 -7.46
C VAL A 394 13.52 20.16 -6.68
N THR A 395 13.41 20.15 -5.36
CA THR A 395 14.52 20.42 -4.44
C THR A 395 14.63 19.29 -3.42
N THR A 396 15.84 18.78 -3.24
CA THR A 396 16.18 17.78 -2.21
C THR A 396 17.22 18.33 -1.25
N SER A 397 17.35 17.70 -0.08
CA SER A 397 18.45 17.99 0.86
C SER A 397 19.81 17.64 0.25
N SER A 398 20.86 18.20 0.81
CA SER A 398 22.23 17.75 0.57
C SER A 398 22.47 16.32 1.07
N THR A 399 23.58 15.71 0.70
CA THR A 399 24.05 14.42 1.23
C THR A 399 23.95 14.36 2.75
N VAL A 400 23.40 13.24 3.25
CA VAL A 400 23.26 12.95 4.68
C VAL A 400 24.01 11.67 5.03
N THR A 401 24.50 11.57 6.27
CA THR A 401 25.12 10.34 6.79
C THR A 401 24.23 9.74 7.86
N ILE A 402 23.93 8.45 7.77
CA ILE A 402 23.06 7.71 8.71
C ILE A 402 23.81 6.51 9.30
N PRO A 403 23.41 6.00 10.48
CA PRO A 403 23.96 4.78 11.03
C PRO A 403 23.40 3.52 10.32
N LEU A 404 24.05 2.37 10.52
CA LEU A 404 23.57 1.05 10.07
C LEU A 404 22.19 0.73 10.64
N ASN A 405 21.41 -0.07 9.92
CA ASN A 405 20.15 -0.68 10.40
C ASN A 405 19.23 0.28 11.14
N THR A 406 19.17 1.51 10.71
CA THR A 406 18.40 2.56 11.38
C THR A 406 17.40 3.17 10.41
N PRO A 407 16.13 3.27 10.76
CA PRO A 407 15.13 3.95 9.95
C PRO A 407 15.48 5.42 9.71
N PHE A 408 15.14 5.92 8.53
CA PHE A 408 15.36 7.33 8.17
C PHE A 408 14.22 7.85 7.30
N SER A 409 14.05 9.17 7.24
CA SER A 409 13.07 9.82 6.37
C SER A 409 13.77 10.82 5.45
N LEU A 410 13.46 10.74 4.16
CA LEU A 410 13.88 11.76 3.20
C LEU A 410 12.72 12.71 2.95
N THR A 411 13.00 14.00 3.00
CA THR A 411 12.05 15.06 2.67
C THR A 411 12.63 15.92 1.57
N GLY A 412 11.84 16.09 0.53
CA GLY A 412 12.10 17.04 -0.54
C GLY A 412 10.85 17.85 -0.82
N SER A 413 10.94 18.78 -1.72
CA SER A 413 9.81 19.62 -2.13
C SER A 413 9.86 19.90 -3.62
N ALA A 414 8.73 20.25 -4.18
CA ALA A 414 8.70 20.81 -5.53
C ALA A 414 7.73 22.00 -5.59
N THR A 415 7.99 22.89 -6.52
CA THR A 415 7.10 23.98 -6.88
C THR A 415 6.68 23.82 -8.33
N ASP A 416 5.42 24.11 -8.59
CA ASP A 416 4.87 24.15 -9.93
C ASP A 416 4.33 25.54 -10.23
N SER A 417 4.74 26.14 -11.35
CA SER A 417 4.36 27.52 -11.67
C SER A 417 2.92 27.64 -12.16
N ASP A 418 2.31 26.52 -12.57
CA ASP A 418 0.92 26.45 -13.00
C ASP A 418 0.00 26.10 -11.82
N ASN A 419 0.58 25.82 -10.64
CA ASN A 419 -0.09 25.37 -9.42
C ASN A 419 -0.84 24.03 -9.61
N ASP A 420 -0.32 23.16 -10.44
CA ASP A 420 -0.86 21.82 -10.59
C ASP A 420 -0.54 20.98 -9.34
N PRO A 421 -1.45 20.08 -8.90
CA PRO A 421 -1.20 19.23 -7.74
C PRO A 421 -0.12 18.20 -8.02
N LEU A 422 0.85 18.12 -7.12
CA LEU A 422 2.03 17.28 -7.28
C LEU A 422 1.89 15.95 -6.58
N THR A 423 2.45 14.91 -7.20
CA THR A 423 2.73 13.63 -6.56
C THR A 423 4.21 13.33 -6.64
N TYR A 424 4.70 12.58 -5.67
CA TYR A 424 6.13 12.38 -5.45
C TYR A 424 6.47 10.88 -5.40
N THR A 425 7.66 10.53 -5.92
CA THR A 425 8.29 9.23 -5.66
C THR A 425 9.72 9.43 -5.24
N TRP A 426 10.09 8.91 -4.06
CA TRP A 426 11.49 8.70 -3.70
C TRP A 426 11.90 7.31 -4.17
N GLU A 427 12.91 7.26 -5.04
CA GLU A 427 13.36 6.05 -5.69
C GLU A 427 14.85 5.85 -5.46
N GLN A 428 15.24 4.65 -5.04
CA GLN A 428 16.65 4.32 -4.95
C GLN A 428 17.24 4.24 -6.37
N TYR A 429 18.35 4.91 -6.60
CA TYR A 429 19.00 5.05 -7.92
C TYR A 429 20.38 4.39 -7.97
N ASN A 430 20.57 3.29 -7.22
CA ASN A 430 21.75 2.46 -7.29
C ASN A 430 21.57 1.38 -8.35
N LEU A 431 22.46 1.36 -9.35
CA LEU A 431 22.50 0.27 -10.31
C LEU A 431 23.09 -0.99 -9.67
N ALA A 432 22.31 -2.05 -9.62
CA ALA A 432 22.80 -3.36 -9.19
C ALA A 432 23.86 -3.90 -10.13
N THR A 433 25.01 -4.27 -9.61
CA THR A 433 26.07 -4.91 -10.40
C THR A 433 25.72 -6.34 -10.82
N VAL A 434 26.53 -6.92 -11.69
CA VAL A 434 26.39 -8.34 -12.07
C VAL A 434 26.50 -9.26 -10.85
N SER A 435 27.33 -8.88 -9.85
CA SER A 435 27.47 -9.64 -8.60
C SER A 435 26.25 -9.52 -7.67
N ASP A 436 25.36 -8.55 -7.87
CA ASP A 436 24.15 -8.36 -7.08
C ASP A 436 22.93 -9.10 -7.61
N ARG A 437 23.08 -9.80 -8.72
CA ARG A 437 22.01 -10.63 -9.28
C ARG A 437 21.47 -11.60 -8.25
N ALA A 438 20.15 -11.78 -8.21
CA ALA A 438 19.49 -12.68 -7.28
C ALA A 438 19.77 -12.36 -5.79
N ARG A 439 19.77 -11.08 -5.43
CA ARG A 439 19.82 -10.61 -4.04
C ARG A 439 18.54 -9.85 -3.71
N LEU A 440 17.95 -10.18 -2.59
CA LEU A 440 16.77 -9.48 -2.04
C LEU A 440 16.85 -9.56 -0.51
N GLY A 441 16.76 -8.43 0.17
CA GLY A 441 16.78 -8.35 1.61
C GLY A 441 17.96 -9.12 2.22
N ASN A 442 17.66 -10.03 3.14
CA ASN A 442 18.63 -10.95 3.76
C ASN A 442 18.87 -12.23 2.94
N THR A 443 18.09 -12.48 1.88
CA THR A 443 18.28 -13.65 1.01
C THR A 443 19.58 -13.53 0.23
N ALA A 444 20.51 -14.46 0.47
CA ALA A 444 21.79 -14.51 -0.19
C ALA A 444 21.67 -15.15 -1.59
N ASN A 445 22.43 -14.62 -2.55
CA ASN A 445 22.63 -15.28 -3.83
C ASN A 445 23.60 -16.48 -3.72
N THR A 446 23.92 -17.09 -4.85
CA THR A 446 24.86 -18.23 -4.93
C THR A 446 26.27 -17.91 -4.41
N SER A 447 26.67 -16.64 -4.29
CA SER A 447 27.94 -16.21 -3.67
C SER A 447 27.85 -16.01 -2.18
N GLY A 448 26.69 -16.22 -1.54
CA GLY A 448 26.52 -16.14 -0.10
C GLY A 448 26.37 -14.71 0.45
N ILE A 449 26.13 -13.70 -0.40
CA ILE A 449 25.95 -12.31 0.00
C ILE A 449 24.51 -11.89 -0.26
N SER A 450 23.81 -11.37 0.74
CA SER A 450 22.47 -10.80 0.64
C SER A 450 22.48 -9.34 0.15
N ALA A 451 21.32 -8.78 -0.20
CA ALA A 451 21.23 -7.40 -0.66
C ALA A 451 21.62 -6.40 0.45
N VAL A 452 21.20 -6.63 1.69
CA VAL A 452 21.56 -5.78 2.84
C VAL A 452 23.06 -5.73 3.14
N ASN A 453 23.81 -6.77 2.73
CA ASN A 453 25.25 -6.87 2.86
C ASN A 453 26.00 -6.48 1.57
N SER A 454 25.30 -5.98 0.55
CA SER A 454 25.90 -5.46 -0.69
C SER A 454 26.06 -3.95 -0.62
N THR A 455 27.12 -3.44 -1.24
CA THR A 455 27.33 -1.99 -1.35
C THR A 455 26.58 -1.37 -2.54
N THR A 456 26.01 -2.16 -3.43
CA THR A 456 25.44 -1.70 -4.70
C THR A 456 24.02 -2.20 -4.97
N ALA A 457 23.59 -3.33 -4.37
CA ALA A 457 22.22 -3.86 -4.58
C ALA A 457 21.14 -2.84 -4.16
N PRO A 458 20.05 -2.67 -4.94
CA PRO A 458 18.91 -1.87 -4.50
C PRO A 458 18.19 -2.57 -3.34
N LEU A 459 17.70 -1.78 -2.38
CA LEU A 459 17.06 -2.24 -1.15
C LEU A 459 15.59 -1.81 -1.05
N PHE A 460 15.25 -0.65 -1.65
CA PHE A 460 13.96 -0.02 -1.44
C PHE A 460 13.14 0.01 -2.72
N ARG A 461 11.89 -0.48 -2.59
CA ARG A 461 10.87 -0.41 -3.64
C ARG A 461 10.44 1.03 -3.90
N THR A 462 9.76 1.24 -5.01
CA THR A 462 9.17 2.54 -5.34
C THR A 462 7.78 2.67 -4.72
N THR A 463 7.52 3.82 -4.08
CA THR A 463 6.21 4.17 -3.51
C THR A 463 5.90 5.63 -3.83
N GLN A 464 4.68 5.90 -4.31
CA GLN A 464 4.21 7.26 -4.58
C GLN A 464 3.54 7.85 -3.34
N THR A 465 3.79 9.14 -3.08
CA THR A 465 3.22 9.92 -1.97
C THR A 465 2.61 11.23 -2.50
N THR A 466 1.76 11.85 -1.70
CA THR A 466 1.17 13.18 -2.01
C THR A 466 1.98 14.32 -1.43
N ASP A 467 2.89 14.03 -0.52
CA ASP A 467 3.90 14.98 -0.02
C ASP A 467 5.31 14.50 -0.39
N GLY A 468 6.29 15.36 -0.24
CA GLY A 468 7.68 15.05 -0.58
C GLY A 468 8.42 14.24 0.48
N THR A 469 7.75 13.64 1.46
CA THR A 469 8.37 12.89 2.56
C THR A 469 8.13 11.39 2.43
N ARG A 470 9.16 10.59 2.64
CA ARG A 470 9.06 9.13 2.73
C ARG A 470 10.00 8.59 3.81
N SER A 471 9.49 7.66 4.61
CA SER A 471 10.29 6.86 5.54
C SER A 471 10.82 5.59 4.88
N PHE A 472 12.00 5.17 5.33
CA PHE A 472 12.71 3.98 4.89
C PHE A 472 13.15 3.18 6.12
N PRO A 473 12.60 1.97 6.34
CA PRO A 473 11.48 1.38 5.62
C PRO A 473 10.19 2.20 5.76
N ASP A 474 9.14 1.77 5.04
CA ASP A 474 7.81 2.35 5.22
C ASP A 474 7.44 2.38 6.71
N ILE A 475 6.84 3.48 7.16
CA ILE A 475 6.56 3.73 8.57
C ILE A 475 5.74 2.61 9.23
N ALA A 476 4.88 1.92 8.47
CA ALA A 476 4.10 0.80 8.98
C ALA A 476 4.99 -0.36 9.48
N TYR A 477 6.15 -0.57 8.87
CA TYR A 477 7.10 -1.58 9.35
C TYR A 477 7.76 -1.14 10.65
N VAL A 478 8.22 0.11 10.74
CA VAL A 478 8.82 0.66 11.96
C VAL A 478 7.84 0.58 13.13
N LEU A 479 6.57 0.90 12.91
CA LEU A 479 5.52 0.82 13.93
C LEU A 479 5.19 -0.61 14.38
N ASN A 480 5.48 -1.62 13.57
CA ASN A 480 5.20 -3.01 13.86
C ASN A 480 6.44 -3.82 14.31
N ASP A 481 7.45 -3.15 14.86
CA ASP A 481 8.71 -3.79 15.30
C ASP A 481 9.44 -4.53 14.17
N ALA A 482 9.40 -3.96 12.98
CA ALA A 482 10.01 -4.54 11.80
C ALA A 482 10.89 -3.52 11.07
N ASN A 483 11.90 -2.98 11.79
CA ASN A 483 12.92 -2.12 11.18
C ASN A 483 13.65 -2.84 10.02
N ASN A 484 13.72 -4.17 10.06
CA ASN A 484 14.06 -5.01 8.92
C ASN A 484 12.83 -5.84 8.55
N PRO A 485 12.01 -5.37 7.59
CA PRO A 485 10.83 -6.07 7.12
C PRO A 485 11.15 -7.43 6.50
N PRO A 486 10.14 -8.29 6.22
CA PRO A 486 10.36 -9.47 5.41
C PRO A 486 11.02 -9.13 4.08
N ASP A 487 11.99 -9.93 3.64
CA ASP A 487 12.78 -9.71 2.41
C ASP A 487 11.91 -9.32 1.20
N ASN A 488 10.74 -9.93 1.07
CA ASN A 488 9.80 -9.66 -0.02
C ASN A 488 8.99 -8.34 0.12
N ALA A 489 9.25 -7.55 1.15
CA ALA A 489 8.72 -6.19 1.21
C ALA A 489 9.49 -5.24 0.27
N GLY A 490 10.79 -5.50 0.04
CA GLY A 490 11.66 -4.60 -0.69
C GLY A 490 11.83 -3.26 0.03
N GLU A 491 12.07 -3.32 1.35
CA GLU A 491 12.17 -2.14 2.25
C GLU A 491 13.28 -2.35 3.29
N ASP A 492 14.37 -3.02 2.93
CA ASP A 492 15.38 -3.48 3.85
C ASP A 492 16.44 -2.43 4.15
N LEU A 493 16.84 -2.32 5.42
CA LEU A 493 17.93 -1.45 5.84
C LEU A 493 19.31 -2.07 5.58
N PRO A 494 20.33 -1.29 5.24
CA PRO A 494 21.67 -1.80 4.95
C PRO A 494 22.41 -2.21 6.23
N ASN A 495 23.10 -3.38 6.16
CA ASN A 495 23.98 -3.91 7.21
C ASN A 495 25.45 -3.53 6.99
N VAL A 496 25.78 -2.81 5.94
CA VAL A 496 27.15 -2.43 5.60
C VAL A 496 27.24 -0.96 5.27
N GLY A 497 28.41 -0.36 5.52
CA GLY A 497 28.69 0.99 5.06
C GLY A 497 28.63 1.08 3.54
N ARG A 498 27.83 2.02 3.03
CA ARG A 498 27.60 2.22 1.59
C ARG A 498 27.05 3.62 1.29
N THR A 499 27.10 4.02 0.03
CA THR A 499 26.32 5.16 -0.45
C THR A 499 25.08 4.68 -1.19
N MET A 500 23.93 5.15 -0.74
CA MET A 500 22.65 4.95 -1.42
C MET A 500 22.30 6.26 -2.14
N ASN A 501 22.17 6.19 -3.46
CA ASN A 501 21.70 7.31 -4.27
C ASN A 501 20.18 7.29 -4.29
N PHE A 502 19.54 8.39 -3.95
CA PHE A 502 18.07 8.54 -4.02
C PHE A 502 17.74 9.65 -5.00
N ARG A 503 16.64 9.47 -5.71
CA ARG A 503 16.08 10.46 -6.60
C ARG A 503 14.62 10.73 -6.23
N LEU A 504 14.32 12.02 -6.05
CA LEU A 504 12.94 12.49 -5.92
C LEU A 504 12.42 12.87 -7.30
N THR A 505 11.34 12.23 -7.71
CA THR A 505 10.58 12.57 -8.91
C THR A 505 9.27 13.23 -8.48
N ALA A 506 9.00 14.45 -8.93
CA ALA A 506 7.69 15.09 -8.79
C ALA A 506 6.97 15.08 -10.15
N ARG A 507 5.68 14.77 -10.13
CA ARG A 507 4.77 14.76 -11.28
C ARG A 507 3.66 15.77 -11.06
N ASP A 508 3.37 16.61 -12.03
CA ASP A 508 2.26 17.57 -11.96
C ASP A 508 0.89 16.98 -12.31
N ASN A 509 0.87 15.71 -12.70
CA ASN A 509 -0.33 14.97 -13.04
C ASN A 509 -1.20 15.62 -14.16
N LYS A 510 -0.64 16.54 -14.92
CA LYS A 510 -1.35 17.25 -16.00
C LYS A 510 -1.77 16.29 -17.10
N ASN A 511 -3.03 16.28 -17.44
CA ASN A 511 -3.53 15.56 -18.59
C ASN A 511 -3.27 16.34 -19.88
N GLY A 512 -2.90 15.63 -20.94
CA GLY A 512 -2.57 16.23 -22.23
C GLY A 512 -1.11 16.67 -22.38
N GLY A 513 -0.23 16.24 -21.45
CA GLY A 513 1.20 16.53 -21.49
C GLY A 513 1.71 16.91 -20.10
N GLY A 514 1.84 15.91 -19.24
CA GLY A 514 2.32 16.07 -17.88
C GLY A 514 3.80 16.43 -17.81
N GLY A 515 4.15 17.16 -16.76
CA GLY A 515 5.50 17.54 -16.43
C GLY A 515 6.08 16.65 -15.31
N VAL A 516 7.34 16.30 -15.45
CA VAL A 516 8.10 15.61 -14.42
C VAL A 516 9.36 16.39 -14.10
N GLY A 517 9.63 16.55 -12.82
CA GLY A 517 10.85 17.17 -12.31
C GLY A 517 11.66 16.19 -11.46
N PHE A 518 12.97 16.36 -11.42
CA PHE A 518 13.88 15.44 -10.73
C PHE A 518 14.93 16.18 -9.92
N SER A 519 15.23 15.66 -8.73
CA SER A 519 16.40 16.03 -7.93
C SER A 519 16.96 14.80 -7.22
N SER A 520 18.23 14.81 -6.88
CA SER A 520 18.90 13.65 -6.26
C SER A 520 19.58 14.04 -4.96
N THR A 521 19.68 13.07 -4.04
CA THR A 521 20.47 13.17 -2.82
C THR A 521 21.16 11.85 -2.54
N ASP A 522 22.30 11.90 -1.86
CA ASP A 522 23.01 10.71 -1.41
C ASP A 522 22.77 10.49 0.08
N VAL A 523 22.54 9.24 0.45
CA VAL A 523 22.50 8.77 1.84
C VAL A 523 23.72 7.89 2.06
N VAL A 524 24.67 8.38 2.85
CA VAL A 524 25.88 7.64 3.21
C VAL A 524 25.60 6.87 4.49
N VAL A 525 25.72 5.56 4.44
CA VAL A 525 25.60 4.69 5.62
C VAL A 525 26.98 4.54 6.25
N ASP A 526 27.12 4.97 7.49
CA ASP A 526 28.36 4.76 8.24
C ASP A 526 28.42 3.32 8.78
N GLY A 527 29.45 2.59 8.37
CA GLY A 527 29.64 1.19 8.77
C GLY A 527 30.14 0.98 10.19
N GLY A 528 30.44 2.06 10.92
CA GLY A 528 31.01 2.02 12.28
C GLY A 528 30.01 2.38 13.38
N SER A 529 28.80 2.85 13.04
CA SER A 529 27.78 3.28 13.99
C SER A 529 26.43 2.60 13.73
N GLY A 530 25.59 2.50 14.78
CA GLY A 530 24.24 1.94 14.71
C GLY A 530 24.11 0.48 15.15
N PRO A 531 22.87 -0.04 15.23
CA PRO A 531 21.63 0.69 14.99
C PRO A 531 21.35 1.74 16.09
N PHE A 532 20.76 2.87 15.69
CA PHE A 532 20.12 3.80 16.61
C PHE A 532 18.70 3.31 16.85
N GLN A 533 18.36 2.99 18.09
CA GLN A 533 17.14 2.26 18.40
C GLN A 533 16.55 2.67 19.75
N VAL A 534 15.23 2.89 19.80
CA VAL A 534 14.51 3.07 21.06
C VAL A 534 14.48 1.73 21.81
N SER A 535 15.07 1.70 23.01
CA SER A 535 15.23 0.46 23.81
C SER A 535 14.21 0.34 24.94
N SER A 536 13.48 1.41 25.27
CA SER A 536 12.40 1.40 26.27
C SER A 536 11.01 1.27 25.64
N GLN A 537 10.01 0.87 26.45
CA GLN A 537 8.61 0.68 26.07
C GLN A 537 8.42 -0.25 24.85
N ASN A 538 9.27 -1.26 24.71
CA ASN A 538 9.21 -2.31 23.68
C ASN A 538 8.40 -3.54 24.12
N ALA A 539 7.70 -3.44 25.25
CA ALA A 539 6.71 -4.38 25.74
C ALA A 539 5.46 -3.61 26.19
N ALA A 540 4.36 -4.32 26.41
CA ALA A 540 3.12 -3.70 26.89
C ALA A 540 3.40 -2.84 28.13
N THR A 541 3.17 -1.55 28.03
CA THR A 541 3.52 -0.56 29.05
C THR A 541 2.28 0.24 29.44
N LEU A 542 2.04 0.30 30.74
CA LEU A 542 1.04 1.19 31.34
C LEU A 542 1.74 2.35 32.03
N TRP A 543 1.42 3.56 31.60
CA TRP A 543 1.79 4.79 32.28
C TRP A 543 0.59 5.35 33.04
N ILE A 544 0.78 5.63 34.31
CA ILE A 544 -0.25 6.27 35.14
C ILE A 544 0.13 7.73 35.33
N ASN A 545 -0.67 8.61 34.76
CA ASN A 545 -0.53 10.05 35.00
C ASN A 545 -1.25 10.44 36.28
N ASN A 546 -0.51 10.71 37.32
CA ASN A 546 -0.99 11.32 38.58
C ASN A 546 -0.49 12.77 38.79
N GLY A 547 0.09 13.36 37.72
CA GLY A 547 0.67 14.71 37.77
C GLY A 547 2.10 14.77 38.30
N THR A 548 2.66 13.67 38.82
CA THR A 548 4.03 13.59 39.38
C THR A 548 4.84 12.41 38.87
N ASN A 549 4.19 11.38 38.32
CA ASN A 549 4.88 10.20 37.81
C ASN A 549 5.76 10.54 36.61
N THR A 550 6.95 9.95 36.61
CA THR A 550 7.90 10.02 35.49
C THR A 550 8.17 8.66 34.91
N ALA A 551 8.61 8.61 33.68
CA ALA A 551 9.07 7.42 33.01
C ALA A 551 10.42 7.67 32.34
N ASP A 552 11.27 6.67 32.31
CA ASP A 552 12.52 6.74 31.57
C ASP A 552 12.29 6.32 30.12
N ILE A 553 12.74 7.15 29.20
CA ILE A 553 12.82 6.87 27.78
C ILE A 553 14.28 6.59 27.48
N THR A 554 14.58 5.39 26.98
CA THR A 554 15.94 5.01 26.64
C THR A 554 16.07 4.64 25.16
N TRP A 555 17.27 4.90 24.59
CA TRP A 555 17.63 4.53 23.24
C TRP A 555 19.11 4.18 23.17
N ASP A 556 19.47 3.33 22.20
CA ASP A 556 20.84 2.95 21.94
C ASP A 556 21.51 3.98 21.03
N VAL A 557 22.50 4.67 21.55
CA VAL A 557 23.25 5.73 20.84
C VAL A 557 24.18 5.12 19.79
N ASN A 558 24.85 4.03 20.11
CA ASN A 558 25.73 3.21 19.25
C ASN A 558 26.65 4.03 18.33
N GLY A 559 27.36 5.03 18.91
CA GLY A 559 28.34 5.84 18.20
C GLY A 559 27.74 6.93 17.32
N THR A 560 26.43 7.21 17.41
CA THR A 560 25.79 8.26 16.61
C THR A 560 26.12 9.67 17.10
N ASP A 561 26.60 9.83 18.31
CA ASP A 561 27.09 11.09 18.91
C ASP A 561 28.54 11.41 18.50
N GLU A 562 29.24 10.45 17.89
CA GLU A 562 30.64 10.59 17.43
C GLU A 562 30.69 10.83 15.90
N ALA A 563 31.90 11.15 15.42
CA ALA A 563 32.17 11.30 13.99
C ALA A 563 32.04 9.95 13.26
N PRO A 564 31.47 9.91 12.04
CA PRO A 564 31.14 11.05 11.16
C PRO A 564 29.72 11.64 11.39
N LEU A 565 28.85 11.04 12.22
CA LEU A 565 27.48 11.48 12.42
C LEU A 565 27.38 12.74 13.27
N ASN A 566 28.14 12.81 14.38
CA ASN A 566 28.20 13.94 15.30
C ASN A 566 26.81 14.42 15.77
N THR A 567 25.83 13.51 15.98
CA THR A 567 24.48 13.84 16.42
C THR A 567 24.51 14.12 17.93
N ALA A 568 24.73 15.36 18.29
CA ALA A 568 24.85 15.77 19.70
C ALA A 568 23.51 15.77 20.44
N ASN A 569 22.40 15.96 19.74
CA ASN A 569 21.07 16.09 20.33
C ASN A 569 20.01 15.31 19.53
N VAL A 570 18.98 14.89 20.26
CA VAL A 570 17.78 14.26 19.72
C VAL A 570 16.54 15.02 20.13
N LYS A 571 15.47 14.86 19.36
CA LYS A 571 14.12 15.28 19.70
C LYS A 571 13.32 14.05 20.10
N ILE A 572 12.50 14.17 21.15
CA ILE A 572 11.59 13.12 21.58
C ILE A 572 10.17 13.62 21.44
N SER A 573 9.34 12.86 20.77
CA SER A 573 7.93 13.16 20.54
C SER A 573 7.04 11.96 20.84
N PHE A 574 5.77 12.24 21.14
CA PHE A 574 4.80 11.23 21.53
C PHE A 574 3.57 11.30 20.65
N SER A 575 3.10 10.14 20.25
CA SER A 575 1.87 9.89 19.50
C SER A 575 0.78 9.39 20.44
N THR A 576 -0.47 9.76 20.17
CA THR A 576 -1.66 9.21 20.83
C THR A 576 -2.54 8.37 19.91
N ASP A 577 -2.13 8.22 18.65
CA ASP A 577 -2.91 7.63 17.55
C ASP A 577 -2.17 6.45 16.88
N GLY A 578 -1.35 5.72 17.65
CA GLY A 578 -0.62 4.54 17.16
C GLY A 578 0.64 4.87 16.35
N GLY A 579 1.06 6.14 16.28
CA GLY A 579 2.20 6.59 15.49
C GLY A 579 1.82 7.20 14.13
N ALA A 580 0.52 7.42 13.88
CA ALA A 580 0.07 8.13 12.68
C ALA A 580 0.54 9.59 12.69
N THR A 581 0.50 10.23 13.87
CA THR A 581 1.07 11.57 14.09
C THR A 581 1.81 11.63 15.43
N PHE A 582 2.72 12.62 15.58
CA PHE A 582 3.50 12.84 16.81
C PHE A 582 3.35 14.29 17.32
N PRO A 583 2.15 14.70 17.74
CA PRO A 583 1.86 16.10 18.09
C PRO A 583 2.40 16.52 19.46
N VAL A 584 2.66 15.57 20.37
CA VAL A 584 3.14 15.90 21.71
C VAL A 584 4.67 15.92 21.72
N ILE A 585 5.25 17.07 21.97
CA ILE A 585 6.70 17.22 22.10
C ILE A 585 7.10 16.94 23.55
N ILE A 586 7.76 15.80 23.76
CA ILE A 586 8.34 15.42 25.05
C ILE A 586 9.59 16.27 25.34
N ALA A 587 10.53 16.27 24.41
CA ALA A 587 11.70 17.11 24.47
C ALA A 587 12.01 17.64 23.07
N ALA A 588 11.91 18.95 22.87
CA ALA A 588 12.27 19.58 21.60
C ALA A 588 13.76 19.41 21.28
N THR A 589 14.59 19.30 22.32
CA THR A 589 16.01 18.97 22.23
C THR A 589 16.49 18.41 23.57
N THR A 590 17.26 17.30 23.50
CA THR A 590 17.95 16.70 24.63
C THR A 590 19.28 16.09 24.14
N PRO A 591 20.31 15.98 24.99
CA PRO A 591 21.55 15.32 24.59
C PRO A 591 21.31 13.89 24.09
N ASN A 592 22.04 13.49 23.07
CA ASN A 592 22.03 12.13 22.54
C ASN A 592 22.88 11.20 23.41
N ASN A 593 22.44 10.97 24.66
CA ASN A 593 23.17 10.19 25.67
C ASN A 593 22.44 8.90 26.10
N GLY A 594 21.37 8.52 25.40
CA GLY A 594 20.67 7.26 25.60
C GLY A 594 19.58 7.29 26.68
N LEU A 595 19.32 8.42 27.39
CA LEU A 595 18.35 8.46 28.48
C LEU A 595 17.69 9.83 28.59
N PHE A 596 16.37 9.82 28.77
CA PHE A 596 15.58 10.98 29.15
C PHE A 596 14.50 10.62 30.15
N ASN A 597 14.50 11.24 31.32
CA ASN A 597 13.44 11.07 32.31
C ASN A 597 12.31 12.08 32.02
N TYR A 598 11.11 11.58 31.83
CA TYR A 598 9.97 12.36 31.38
C TYR A 598 8.79 12.31 32.36
N ALA A 599 8.20 13.46 32.66
CA ALA A 599 6.91 13.53 33.36
C ALA A 599 5.80 13.01 32.42
N ILE A 600 5.11 11.95 32.81
CA ILE A 600 4.09 11.31 31.99
C ILE A 600 3.05 12.33 31.51
N PRO A 601 2.74 12.40 30.20
CA PRO A 601 1.87 13.43 29.65
C PRO A 601 0.43 13.28 30.14
N ASN A 602 -0.26 14.40 30.33
CA ASN A 602 -1.67 14.39 30.72
C ASN A 602 -2.58 14.18 29.50
N VAL A 603 -2.45 13.04 28.89
CA VAL A 603 -3.28 12.56 27.78
C VAL A 603 -3.65 11.11 28.01
N ALA A 604 -4.90 10.76 27.84
CA ALA A 604 -5.34 9.36 27.92
C ALA A 604 -5.25 8.74 26.53
N THR A 605 -4.62 7.59 26.43
CA THR A 605 -4.54 6.83 25.17
C THR A 605 -4.24 5.38 25.44
N THR A 606 -4.70 4.49 24.56
CA THR A 606 -4.27 3.08 24.49
C THR A 606 -3.30 2.82 23.30
N GLN A 607 -2.95 3.88 22.56
CA GLN A 607 -2.18 3.82 21.34
C GLN A 607 -0.95 4.76 21.37
N GLY A 608 -0.35 4.93 22.57
CA GLY A 608 0.82 5.78 22.74
C GLY A 608 2.05 5.22 22.02
N ARG A 609 2.83 6.08 21.34
CA ARG A 609 4.12 5.75 20.74
C ARG A 609 5.13 6.86 21.02
N ILE A 610 6.39 6.45 21.22
CA ILE A 610 7.52 7.35 21.39
C ILE A 610 8.37 7.31 20.13
N LYS A 611 8.69 8.49 19.58
CA LYS A 611 9.68 8.66 18.53
C LYS A 611 10.87 9.42 19.07
N VAL A 612 12.07 8.88 18.86
CA VAL A 612 13.35 9.57 19.08
C VAL A 612 13.98 9.85 17.74
N GLU A 613 14.22 11.11 17.41
CA GLU A 613 14.74 11.53 16.11
C GLU A 613 15.98 12.42 16.24
N ALA A 614 16.95 12.22 15.38
CA ALA A 614 18.20 12.97 15.34
C ALA A 614 17.94 14.43 14.98
N ILE A 615 18.49 15.38 15.72
CA ILE A 615 18.44 16.80 15.35
C ILE A 615 19.59 17.11 14.40
N GLY A 616 19.24 17.67 13.23
CA GLY A 616 20.21 17.99 12.17
C GLY A 616 20.56 16.79 11.29
N ASN A 617 19.85 15.67 11.44
CA ASN A 617 19.97 14.48 10.60
C ASN A 617 18.58 13.91 10.29
N VAL A 618 18.50 12.81 9.53
CA VAL A 618 17.24 12.26 8.98
C VAL A 618 16.82 10.94 9.60
N TYR A 619 17.64 10.34 10.48
CA TYR A 619 17.34 9.05 11.08
C TYR A 619 16.55 9.18 12.40
N PHE A 620 15.80 8.14 12.72
CA PHE A 620 14.96 8.06 13.89
C PHE A 620 14.67 6.60 14.27
N ASP A 621 14.02 6.41 15.42
CA ASP A 621 13.36 5.14 15.73
C ASP A 621 12.11 5.38 16.57
N ILE A 622 11.22 4.38 16.61
CA ILE A 622 9.96 4.40 17.35
C ILE A 622 9.88 3.14 18.21
N ASN A 623 9.43 3.27 19.46
CA ASN A 623 9.25 2.09 20.30
C ASN A 623 8.24 1.09 19.69
N ASN A 624 8.44 -0.21 19.96
CA ASN A 624 7.83 -1.30 19.20
C ASN A 624 6.36 -1.56 19.51
N VAL A 625 5.87 -1.17 20.69
CA VAL A 625 4.53 -1.52 21.18
C VAL A 625 3.78 -0.29 21.68
N ASN A 626 2.45 -0.32 21.58
CA ASN A 626 1.61 0.75 22.09
C ASN A 626 1.74 0.91 23.61
N ILE A 627 1.81 2.16 24.06
CA ILE A 627 1.82 2.55 25.44
C ILE A 627 0.38 2.93 25.83
N THR A 628 -0.11 2.38 26.92
CA THR A 628 -1.37 2.84 27.52
C THR A 628 -1.06 3.93 28.53
N ILE A 629 -1.70 5.10 28.42
CA ILE A 629 -1.68 6.14 29.45
C ILE A 629 -3.07 6.24 30.03
N SER A 630 -3.16 6.01 31.34
CA SER A 630 -4.37 6.23 32.13
C SER A 630 -4.17 7.46 33.01
N SER A 631 -5.11 8.40 32.98
CA SER A 631 -5.14 9.50 33.92
C SER A 631 -5.90 9.07 35.17
N ILE A 632 -5.26 9.16 36.30
CA ILE A 632 -6.05 9.17 37.54
C ILE A 632 -6.82 10.49 37.57
N CYS A 633 -8.14 10.42 37.42
CA CYS A 633 -8.98 11.57 37.71
C CYS A 633 -8.76 11.90 39.17
N SER A 634 -8.09 13.02 39.44
CA SER A 634 -8.09 13.58 40.78
C SER A 634 -9.51 14.11 41.01
N PRO A 635 -10.32 13.49 41.85
CA PRO A 635 -11.61 14.09 42.15
C PRO A 635 -11.33 15.40 42.94
N GLU A 636 -11.81 16.50 42.43
CA GLU A 636 -12.07 17.60 43.33
C GLU A 636 -13.09 17.10 44.35
N VAL A 637 -12.62 16.79 45.55
CA VAL A 637 -13.49 16.38 46.65
C VAL A 637 -14.21 17.60 47.16
N SER A 638 -15.38 17.90 46.61
CA SER A 638 -16.38 18.68 47.24
C SER A 638 -17.61 17.81 47.54
N ASN A 639 -17.70 17.32 48.75
CA ASN A 639 -18.89 16.71 49.37
C ASN A 639 -19.59 15.61 48.53
N ILE A 640 -19.03 14.39 48.50
CA ILE A 640 -19.78 13.25 48.01
C ILE A 640 -20.69 12.75 49.12
N THR A 641 -21.99 12.90 48.92
CA THR A 641 -23.00 12.14 49.66
C THR A 641 -22.92 10.71 49.16
N PRO A 642 -22.81 9.67 50.01
CA PRO A 642 -22.76 8.29 49.53
C PRO A 642 -24.05 7.97 48.76
N VAL A 643 -23.90 7.57 47.48
CA VAL A 643 -24.99 7.02 46.68
C VAL A 643 -25.13 5.57 47.12
N THR A 644 -26.21 5.24 47.79
CA THR A 644 -26.47 3.90 48.34
C THR A 644 -27.24 2.98 47.40
N THR A 645 -27.51 3.41 46.16
CA THR A 645 -28.19 2.57 45.17
C THR A 645 -27.71 2.96 43.78
N ILE A 646 -27.17 1.99 43.04
CA ILE A 646 -26.89 2.08 41.61
C ILE A 646 -28.04 1.41 40.86
N ASP A 647 -28.58 2.10 39.88
CA ASP A 647 -29.71 1.69 39.03
C ASP A 647 -29.30 0.47 38.18
N ASP A 648 -30.13 -0.54 38.23
CA ASP A 648 -29.95 -1.84 37.56
C ASP A 648 -30.42 -1.73 36.11
N SER A 649 -29.51 -1.25 35.24
CA SER A 649 -29.73 -1.26 33.80
C SER A 649 -29.18 -2.56 33.18
N PRO A 650 -29.90 -3.24 32.29
CA PRO A 650 -29.45 -4.52 31.77
C PRO A 650 -28.15 -4.39 30.96
N GLY A 651 -27.08 -5.02 31.48
CA GLY A 651 -25.75 -5.06 30.89
C GLY A 651 -24.61 -4.46 31.71
N GLY A 652 -24.87 -3.94 32.91
CA GLY A 652 -23.85 -3.45 33.82
C GLY A 652 -23.65 -4.40 35.02
N ALA A 653 -22.41 -4.71 35.36
CA ALA A 653 -22.09 -5.44 36.59
C ALA A 653 -22.40 -4.56 37.81
N ASN A 654 -23.14 -5.10 38.80
CA ASN A 654 -23.32 -4.46 40.10
C ASN A 654 -22.00 -4.59 40.89
N LEU A 655 -21.18 -3.54 40.87
CA LEU A 655 -19.90 -3.49 41.56
C LEU A 655 -20.04 -2.60 42.79
N ASN A 656 -19.95 -3.17 43.99
CA ASN A 656 -19.79 -2.40 45.20
C ASN A 656 -18.28 -2.27 45.54
N LEU A 657 -17.67 -1.18 45.08
CA LEU A 657 -16.28 -0.83 45.45
C LEU A 657 -16.30 -0.18 46.85
N VAL A 658 -15.72 -0.86 47.82
CA VAL A 658 -15.41 -0.27 49.10
C VAL A 658 -13.96 0.24 49.05
N GLN A 659 -13.79 1.47 48.60
CA GLN A 659 -12.50 2.14 48.66
C GLN A 659 -12.36 2.85 50.02
N THR A 660 -11.44 2.40 50.82
CA THR A 660 -11.23 2.96 52.17
C THR A 660 -10.25 4.12 52.25
N SER A 661 -9.48 4.38 51.18
CA SER A 661 -8.63 5.58 51.04
C SER A 661 -8.19 5.80 49.60
N TYR A 662 -7.99 7.05 49.20
CA TYR A 662 -7.46 7.47 47.92
C TYR A 662 -5.98 7.04 47.78
N GLY A 663 -5.64 6.32 46.73
CA GLY A 663 -4.27 5.80 46.48
C GLY A 663 -3.92 4.55 47.24
N ALA A 664 -4.85 3.88 47.90
CA ALA A 664 -4.64 2.54 48.47
C ALA A 664 -4.92 1.47 47.39
N ALA A 665 -4.08 0.44 47.38
CA ALA A 665 -4.27 -0.72 46.57
C ALA A 665 -5.63 -1.38 46.83
N ILE A 666 -6.35 -1.77 45.82
CA ILE A 666 -7.58 -2.54 45.94
C ILE A 666 -7.20 -3.91 46.52
N THR A 667 -7.74 -4.21 47.73
CA THR A 667 -7.48 -5.47 48.37
C THR A 667 -8.64 -6.47 48.30
N SER A 668 -9.86 -5.95 48.03
CA SER A 668 -11.04 -6.82 47.84
C SER A 668 -12.09 -6.18 46.96
N LEU A 669 -12.78 -6.99 46.20
CA LEU A 669 -13.95 -6.65 45.37
C LEU A 669 -15.11 -7.56 45.83
N SER A 670 -16.34 -7.06 45.81
CA SER A 670 -17.52 -7.88 46.10
C SER A 670 -18.61 -7.61 45.05
N GLY A 671 -19.32 -8.64 44.67
CA GLY A 671 -20.38 -8.60 43.66
C GLY A 671 -21.41 -9.69 43.90
N SER A 672 -22.33 -9.83 42.97
CA SER A 672 -23.36 -10.86 42.96
C SER A 672 -23.69 -11.27 41.55
N VAL A 673 -23.61 -12.58 41.26
CA VAL A 673 -24.05 -13.12 39.97
C VAL A 673 -25.56 -13.24 39.98
N GLU A 674 -26.21 -12.49 39.10
CA GLU A 674 -27.67 -12.37 39.03
C GLU A 674 -28.26 -13.22 37.89
N SER A 675 -29.56 -13.50 37.97
CA SER A 675 -30.27 -14.18 36.85
C SER A 675 -30.39 -13.32 35.62
N THR A 676 -30.20 -11.99 35.78
CA THR A 676 -30.26 -10.97 34.73
C THR A 676 -28.93 -10.73 34.05
N ASP A 677 -27.80 -11.22 34.61
CA ASP A 677 -26.49 -11.00 34.07
C ASP A 677 -26.31 -11.65 32.70
N GLU A 678 -25.33 -11.16 31.96
CA GLU A 678 -25.04 -11.68 30.64
C GLU A 678 -24.58 -13.14 30.68
N ALA A 679 -24.98 -13.96 29.71
CA ALA A 679 -24.60 -15.35 29.64
C ALA A 679 -23.42 -15.57 28.69
N SER A 680 -22.46 -16.40 29.11
CA SER A 680 -21.29 -16.77 28.35
C SER A 680 -21.06 -18.27 28.34
N ASN A 681 -20.41 -18.77 27.30
CA ASN A 681 -19.94 -20.16 27.19
C ASN A 681 -18.66 -20.34 28.04
N LEU A 682 -18.80 -20.62 29.29
CA LEU A 682 -17.65 -20.65 30.21
C LEU A 682 -16.85 -21.94 30.19
N VAL A 683 -15.58 -21.76 30.49
CA VAL A 683 -14.56 -22.79 30.54
C VAL A 683 -14.25 -23.14 31.99
N PHE A 684 -14.19 -24.42 32.31
CA PHE A 684 -13.59 -24.93 33.50
C PHE A 684 -12.46 -25.93 33.16
N SER A 685 -11.29 -25.77 33.75
CA SER A 685 -10.22 -26.75 33.61
C SER A 685 -9.44 -26.93 34.92
N ASN A 686 -9.56 -28.07 35.50
CA ASN A 686 -8.70 -28.53 36.60
C ASN A 686 -7.31 -28.97 36.10
N SER A 687 -7.07 -28.99 34.78
CA SER A 687 -5.87 -29.58 34.17
C SER A 687 -4.89 -28.55 33.61
N GLY A 688 -5.11 -27.25 33.83
CA GLY A 688 -4.19 -26.20 33.33
C GLY A 688 -4.29 -25.90 31.83
N SER A 689 -5.33 -26.41 31.14
CA SER A 689 -5.64 -26.11 29.76
C SER A 689 -7.06 -25.59 29.62
N CYS A 690 -7.27 -24.56 28.83
CA CYS A 690 -8.62 -24.08 28.49
C CYS A 690 -9.33 -25.12 27.64
N SER A 691 -10.52 -25.57 28.05
CA SER A 691 -11.37 -26.48 27.29
C SER A 691 -12.66 -25.75 26.91
N GLY A 692 -13.10 -25.89 25.65
CA GLY A 692 -14.21 -25.12 25.04
C GLY A 692 -15.59 -25.36 25.68
N PRO A 693 -16.63 -24.74 25.17
CA PRO A 693 -17.87 -24.43 25.85
C PRO A 693 -18.71 -25.66 26.18
N SER A 694 -19.33 -25.68 27.37
CA SER A 694 -20.32 -26.68 27.71
C SER A 694 -21.73 -26.11 27.97
N ASN A 695 -21.89 -24.90 28.49
CA ASN A 695 -23.21 -24.26 28.74
C ASN A 695 -23.10 -22.74 28.90
N ALA A 696 -24.17 -22.02 28.59
CA ALA A 696 -24.26 -20.56 28.79
C ALA A 696 -24.51 -20.22 30.25
N ASN A 697 -23.48 -19.82 30.97
CA ASN A 697 -23.55 -19.47 32.40
C ASN A 697 -23.53 -17.95 32.60
N LYS A 698 -24.19 -17.47 33.62
CA LYS A 698 -24.15 -16.06 34.03
C LYS A 698 -22.80 -15.69 34.61
N TYR A 699 -22.33 -14.47 34.38
CA TYR A 699 -21.02 -14.03 34.83
C TYR A 699 -20.96 -12.53 35.12
N ASP A 700 -20.11 -12.17 36.09
CA ASP A 700 -19.61 -10.83 36.34
C ASP A 700 -18.18 -10.67 35.80
N LEU A 701 -17.79 -9.44 35.45
CA LEU A 701 -16.49 -9.13 34.86
C LEU A 701 -15.83 -7.97 35.62
N PHE A 702 -14.53 -8.14 35.94
CA PHE A 702 -13.67 -7.14 36.56
C PHE A 702 -12.43 -6.91 35.75
N GLU A 703 -12.17 -5.68 35.39
CA GLU A 703 -10.92 -5.26 34.76
C GLU A 703 -10.00 -4.61 35.80
N PHE A 704 -8.71 -4.95 35.78
CA PHE A 704 -7.72 -4.37 36.66
C PHE A 704 -6.35 -4.31 36.01
N TYR A 705 -5.48 -3.48 36.59
CA TYR A 705 -4.11 -3.32 36.11
C TYR A 705 -3.10 -3.77 37.16
N VAL A 706 -2.05 -4.42 36.69
CA VAL A 706 -0.88 -4.83 37.46
C VAL A 706 0.27 -3.88 37.11
N SER A 707 0.88 -3.26 38.11
CA SER A 707 1.98 -2.31 37.90
C SER A 707 3.37 -2.92 38.12
N ASN A 708 3.47 -4.05 38.83
CA ASN A 708 4.74 -4.71 39.13
C ASN A 708 4.66 -6.20 38.81
N SER A 709 5.74 -6.77 38.27
CA SER A 709 5.83 -8.23 38.08
C SER A 709 5.90 -8.95 39.44
N GLY A 710 5.18 -10.06 39.58
CA GLY A 710 5.18 -10.84 40.81
C GLY A 710 4.06 -11.89 40.84
N ASP A 711 4.01 -12.65 41.94
CA ASP A 711 2.92 -13.59 42.17
C ASP A 711 1.73 -12.91 42.81
N TYR A 712 0.60 -12.97 42.11
CA TYR A 712 -0.69 -12.46 42.56
C TYR A 712 -1.60 -13.65 42.90
N THR A 713 -2.17 -13.63 44.09
CA THR A 713 -3.13 -14.64 44.51
C THR A 713 -4.50 -14.01 44.70
N PHE A 714 -5.43 -14.40 43.86
CA PHE A 714 -6.83 -14.01 43.94
C PHE A 714 -7.60 -15.10 44.65
N THR A 715 -8.28 -14.77 45.73
CA THR A 715 -9.11 -15.69 46.47
C THR A 715 -10.55 -15.19 46.40
N HIS A 716 -11.45 -15.99 45.85
CA HIS A 716 -12.86 -15.73 45.94
C HIS A 716 -13.53 -16.54 47.04
N SER A 717 -14.50 -15.94 47.71
CA SER A 717 -15.35 -16.59 48.70
C SER A 717 -16.81 -16.27 48.36
N GLY A 718 -17.64 -17.29 48.40
CA GLY A 718 -19.06 -17.16 48.08
C GLY A 718 -19.77 -18.50 48.23
N PRO A 719 -21.06 -18.58 47.90
CA PRO A 719 -21.78 -19.86 47.90
C PRO A 719 -21.18 -20.74 46.79
N PHE A 720 -21.38 -22.08 46.98
CA PHE A 720 -20.83 -23.08 46.06
C PHE A 720 -21.26 -22.86 44.61
N GLY A 721 -20.43 -23.38 43.68
CA GLY A 721 -20.73 -23.32 42.25
C GLY A 721 -20.25 -22.08 41.50
N LEU A 722 -19.40 -21.28 42.12
CA LEU A 722 -18.75 -20.14 41.44
C LEU A 722 -17.38 -20.54 40.90
N ILE A 723 -17.06 -20.05 39.73
CA ILE A 723 -15.79 -20.22 39.03
C ILE A 723 -15.20 -18.84 38.76
N MET A 724 -13.93 -18.69 39.09
CA MET A 724 -13.13 -17.52 38.77
C MET A 724 -12.16 -17.88 37.64
N ASN A 725 -12.16 -17.07 36.59
CA ASN A 725 -11.20 -17.14 35.49
C ASN A 725 -10.41 -15.85 35.36
N LEU A 726 -9.13 -15.97 35.04
CA LEU A 726 -8.20 -14.85 34.81
C LEU A 726 -7.77 -14.82 33.34
N TYR A 727 -7.82 -13.65 32.77
CA TYR A 727 -7.43 -13.37 31.37
C TYR A 727 -6.40 -12.25 31.31
N SER A 728 -5.52 -12.28 30.31
CA SER A 728 -4.68 -11.13 29.93
C SER A 728 -5.42 -10.23 28.94
N ASN A 729 -5.27 -8.92 29.05
CA ASN A 729 -5.84 -7.88 28.18
C ASN A 729 -7.35 -7.77 28.15
N SER A 730 -8.07 -8.79 27.69
CA SER A 730 -9.51 -8.75 27.49
C SER A 730 -10.15 -10.12 27.59
N TYR A 731 -11.45 -10.12 27.86
CA TYR A 731 -12.31 -11.29 27.82
C TYR A 731 -13.27 -11.19 26.63
N ASP A 732 -13.40 -12.28 25.85
CA ASP A 732 -14.37 -12.40 24.77
C ASP A 732 -15.33 -13.56 25.06
N LYS A 733 -16.60 -13.27 25.31
CA LYS A 733 -17.65 -14.25 25.60
C LYS A 733 -17.90 -15.28 24.48
N ASN A 734 -17.53 -14.93 23.23
CA ASN A 734 -17.68 -15.80 22.06
C ASN A 734 -16.42 -16.64 21.79
N SER A 735 -15.30 -16.30 22.43
CA SER A 735 -13.99 -16.95 22.27
C SER A 735 -13.27 -17.06 23.61
N VAL A 736 -13.90 -17.72 24.54
CA VAL A 736 -13.56 -17.78 25.99
C VAL A 736 -12.14 -18.29 26.30
N CYS A 737 -11.48 -18.98 25.38
CA CYS A 737 -10.09 -19.39 25.54
C CYS A 737 -9.08 -18.36 25.06
N THR A 738 -9.49 -17.31 24.38
CA THR A 738 -8.64 -16.20 23.96
C THR A 738 -8.18 -15.44 25.20
N ASN A 739 -6.87 -15.21 25.32
CA ASN A 739 -6.25 -14.53 26.47
C ASN A 739 -6.40 -15.22 27.84
N TRP A 740 -6.95 -16.43 27.92
CA TRP A 740 -7.12 -17.15 29.17
C TRP A 740 -5.77 -17.54 29.79
N LEU A 741 -5.62 -17.31 31.11
CA LEU A 741 -4.39 -17.57 31.87
C LEU A 741 -4.55 -18.66 32.89
N ALA A 742 -5.67 -18.71 33.60
CA ALA A 742 -5.90 -19.67 34.69
C ALA A 742 -7.37 -19.64 35.16
N SER A 743 -7.78 -20.68 35.89
CA SER A 743 -9.09 -20.79 36.52
C SER A 743 -8.99 -21.38 37.91
N SER A 744 -9.96 -21.04 38.76
CA SER A 744 -10.14 -21.65 40.10
C SER A 744 -11.64 -21.74 40.42
N GLY A 745 -12.07 -22.84 41.02
CA GLY A 745 -13.46 -23.08 41.40
C GLY A 745 -13.77 -24.56 41.63
N SER A 746 -15.00 -24.91 41.96
CA SER A 746 -15.46 -26.29 42.15
C SER A 746 -16.59 -26.68 41.20
N SER A 747 -16.49 -27.89 40.64
CA SER A 747 -17.52 -28.49 39.78
C SER A 747 -18.42 -29.47 40.52
N THR A 748 -18.20 -29.71 41.80
CA THR A 748 -19.00 -30.69 42.58
C THR A 748 -19.94 -29.97 43.51
N GLY A 749 -21.27 -30.14 43.27
CA GLY A 749 -22.30 -29.61 44.15
C GLY A 749 -22.30 -30.33 45.49
N GLY A 750 -22.28 -29.60 46.58
CA GLY A 750 -22.50 -30.17 47.90
C GLY A 750 -21.98 -29.40 49.11
N ASP A 751 -21.01 -28.52 49.01
CA ASP A 751 -20.42 -27.88 50.17
C ASP A 751 -20.75 -26.37 50.27
N VAL A 752 -21.14 -25.94 51.45
CA VAL A 752 -21.52 -24.56 51.78
C VAL A 752 -20.27 -23.70 52.03
N SER A 753 -20.16 -22.58 51.34
CA SER A 753 -19.15 -21.54 51.56
C SER A 753 -17.69 -22.01 51.49
N LEU A 754 -17.21 -22.28 50.28
CA LEU A 754 -15.79 -22.59 50.02
C LEU A 754 -15.07 -21.36 49.48
N SER A 755 -13.83 -21.22 49.92
CA SER A 755 -12.91 -20.21 49.38
C SER A 755 -11.95 -20.89 48.41
N TYR A 756 -11.84 -20.41 47.19
CA TYR A 756 -10.94 -20.92 46.15
C TYR A 756 -9.93 -19.84 45.76
N SER A 757 -8.65 -20.26 45.65
CA SER A 757 -7.56 -19.36 45.31
C SER A 757 -6.92 -19.71 43.97
N LEU A 758 -6.50 -18.69 43.23
CA LEU A 758 -5.74 -18.78 42.00
C LEU A 758 -4.49 -17.92 42.16
N THR A 759 -3.32 -18.55 42.08
CA THR A 759 -2.04 -17.83 42.07
C THR A 759 -1.43 -17.84 40.70
N LYS A 760 -1.02 -16.68 40.21
CA LYS A 760 -0.38 -16.53 38.89
C LYS A 760 0.72 -15.48 38.96
N ASN A 761 1.87 -15.78 38.36
CA ASN A 761 2.89 -14.77 38.13
C ASN A 761 2.40 -13.86 37.00
N LEU A 762 2.22 -12.57 37.33
CA LEU A 762 1.74 -11.55 36.37
C LEU A 762 2.85 -10.54 36.15
N THR A 763 2.85 -9.97 34.92
CA THR A 763 3.71 -8.85 34.54
C THR A 763 2.87 -7.58 34.48
N PRO A 764 3.46 -6.38 34.47
CA PRO A 764 2.70 -5.14 34.30
C PRO A 764 1.79 -5.20 33.07
N GLY A 765 0.51 -4.86 33.25
CA GLY A 765 -0.47 -4.93 32.17
C GLY A 765 -1.93 -4.97 32.65
N LYS A 766 -2.85 -4.96 31.70
CA LYS A 766 -4.29 -5.10 31.91
C LYS A 766 -4.66 -6.57 32.05
N TYR A 767 -5.54 -6.87 33.00
CA TYR A 767 -6.09 -8.20 33.25
C TYR A 767 -7.59 -8.14 33.48
N VAL A 768 -8.27 -9.26 33.25
CA VAL A 768 -9.70 -9.40 33.47
C VAL A 768 -9.95 -10.64 34.31
N ILE A 769 -10.74 -10.49 35.37
CA ILE A 769 -11.31 -11.62 36.11
C ILE A 769 -12.79 -11.74 35.78
N THR A 770 -13.25 -12.94 35.47
CA THR A 770 -14.67 -13.27 35.41
C THR A 770 -15.04 -14.17 36.56
N ILE A 771 -16.15 -13.91 37.20
CA ILE A 771 -16.80 -14.78 38.19
C ILE A 771 -18.11 -15.25 37.58
N SER A 772 -18.30 -16.57 37.55
CA SER A 772 -19.49 -17.17 36.93
C SER A 772 -20.09 -18.29 37.75
N SER A 773 -21.37 -18.55 37.55
CA SER A 773 -22.04 -19.74 38.06
C SER A 773 -21.62 -21.00 37.28
N PHE A 774 -21.55 -22.15 37.95
CA PHE A 774 -21.26 -23.44 37.29
C PHE A 774 -22.48 -23.97 36.52
N SER A 775 -23.70 -23.63 36.92
CA SER A 775 -24.95 -24.09 36.29
C SER A 775 -25.99 -23.00 36.26
N ASN A 776 -26.78 -22.96 35.18
CA ASN A 776 -27.94 -22.05 35.03
C ASN A 776 -29.10 -22.40 35.99
N ASP A 777 -29.07 -23.58 36.61
CA ASP A 777 -30.13 -24.16 37.49
C ASP A 777 -29.81 -23.99 38.98
N LEU A 778 -28.94 -23.07 39.36
CA LEU A 778 -28.68 -22.80 40.79
C LEU A 778 -29.95 -22.27 41.45
N PRO A 779 -30.48 -22.95 42.48
CA PRO A 779 -31.77 -22.54 43.10
C PRO A 779 -31.67 -21.26 43.96
N SER A 780 -30.53 -20.58 43.95
CA SER A 780 -30.21 -19.44 44.83
C SER A 780 -29.42 -18.32 44.13
N LEU A 781 -29.67 -17.99 42.87
CA LEU A 781 -29.28 -16.68 42.35
C LEU A 781 -30.21 -15.62 42.98
N PRO A 782 -29.72 -14.47 43.43
CA PRO A 782 -28.32 -13.95 43.29
C PRO A 782 -27.31 -14.61 44.25
N SER A 783 -26.08 -14.85 43.77
CA SER A 783 -24.98 -15.44 44.50
C SER A 783 -23.90 -14.43 44.82
N ALA A 784 -23.96 -13.86 46.01
CA ALA A 784 -23.00 -12.86 46.46
C ALA A 784 -21.60 -13.47 46.66
N TYR A 785 -20.55 -12.79 46.26
CA TYR A 785 -19.18 -13.24 46.40
C TYR A 785 -18.22 -12.08 46.79
N THR A 786 -17.03 -12.42 47.26
CA THR A 786 -15.93 -11.48 47.48
C THR A 786 -14.65 -12.05 46.87
N ILE A 787 -13.91 -11.19 46.16
CA ILE A 787 -12.58 -11.49 45.68
C ILE A 787 -11.58 -10.71 46.53
N SER A 788 -10.57 -11.38 47.12
CA SER A 788 -9.45 -10.73 47.77
C SER A 788 -8.18 -10.99 47.00
N ASN A 789 -7.27 -10.04 46.96
CA ASN A 789 -5.96 -10.15 46.38
C ASN A 789 -4.87 -10.09 47.44
N THR A 790 -3.91 -11.02 47.34
CA THR A 790 -2.67 -11.00 48.13
C THR A 790 -1.49 -11.21 47.18
N GLY A 791 -0.38 -10.50 47.42
CA GLY A 791 0.85 -10.68 46.65
C GLY A 791 1.35 -9.39 46.02
N GLY A 792 0.55 -8.69 45.27
CA GLY A 792 0.93 -7.43 44.63
C GLY A 792 -0.18 -6.38 44.63
N THR A 793 0.14 -5.17 44.24
CA THR A 793 -0.84 -4.08 44.10
C THR A 793 -1.58 -4.22 42.78
N ILE A 794 -2.93 -4.25 42.83
CA ILE A 794 -3.78 -4.12 41.64
C ILE A 794 -4.47 -2.77 41.67
N ASN A 795 -4.67 -2.18 40.52
CA ASN A 795 -5.33 -0.90 40.32
C ASN A 795 -6.51 -1.10 39.37
N GLU A 796 -7.54 -0.29 39.50
CA GLU A 796 -8.69 -0.25 38.60
C GLU A 796 -8.37 0.38 37.24
#